data_6835451da57232af3b96647e3839bea0
#
_entry.id   6835451da57232af3b96647e3839bea0
#
_cell.length_a   1.000
_cell.length_b   1.000
_cell.length_c   1.000
_cell.angle_alpha   90.00
_cell.angle_beta   90.00
_cell.angle_gamma   90.00
#
_symmetry.space_group_name_H-M   'P 1'
#
loop_
_entity.id
_entity.type
_entity.pdbx_description
1 polymer ?
#
loop_
_entity_poly.entity_id
_entity_poly.type
_entity_poly.pdbx_seq_one_letter_code
_entity_poly.pdbx_strand_id
1 'polypeptide(L)'
;MSSPTSQPNGVSPSQRLQNSPQASSLRNTDLDHIWVDLQTGIEQVYTNNGVNMSKNRYMELYTHVYNYCTSVHQTTSRPPNMSGNVLQSLNPNLTPNASRNKKGITQGGAQFVGFELYKRLKDFLEKYLKDLLQNGTDLMDEEVLRFYTKQWEEYQFSSKVLNGICSYLNRHWVKRECDEGRRGIYEIYQLALVSWRNCLFETLKEPVTNAVLKLIEKERSGETINTRLVSGVMNCYVELGLNEDDPQARGPNLTVYHNNFEVKFLDDTDRFYKTESSLFLEKNPVTEYMKKAEQRLLEENRRVQLYLHETTLTSLARTCEKVLIEEHLDIFHNEFQSLLNDDKNEDLGRMFELVQKIPNGLTELRNRLELHICSKGLDAISKLGEAGLNDPKLYVNTTLDVYSKYKALVSDAFKDDPGFMASLDRACGKFINNNAITQMAKSSSKSPELLAKYCDLLLKKTAKIPEETELEETLNQVMIAFKYIEDKDVFQKFYSKMLAKRLVGHMSASDDAEASMISKLKSACGFEYTSKLQRMFQDIGVSKDLNEQFKTHLTALNLSERLDLDFSIQVLSSGSWPFQQSFTFALPQELERSVQRFTHFYSGQHSGRKLHWLYHMSKGEITTNCFKNKYTLQASTFQMAVLLQYNNADQFSVQQLFESTQIKMETLVQVIQILLKAKLLQCEDPNVNEDDSSTLNPSTVISLFTQYKNKKLRVNINVPMKADLKLEQEKTHKHIEEDRKLVIQAAIVRIMKMRKKLKHQQLLAEVFNQLSSRFKPSVPVIKKCIDILIEKEYLERADGQKDTYNYLA
;
A
#
# COMPACT_ATOMS: atom_id res chain seq x y z
N MET A 1 -20.00 37.43 -27.25
CA MET A 1 -20.56 38.12 -28.43
C MET A 1 -21.95 37.58 -28.68
N SER A 2 -22.85 38.37 -28.26
CA SER A 2 -24.13 38.83 -28.84
C SER A 2 -25.22 37.79 -28.98
N SER A 3 -26.17 37.88 -28.03
CA SER A 3 -27.60 37.72 -28.27
C SER A 3 -28.06 38.72 -29.39
N PRO A 4 -29.26 38.56 -29.97
CA PRO A 4 -30.45 39.05 -29.28
C PRO A 4 -31.77 38.28 -29.58
N THR A 5 -32.63 38.19 -28.54
CA THR A 5 -33.99 38.79 -28.44
C THR A 5 -34.95 38.70 -29.63
N SER A 6 -36.10 38.12 -29.40
CA SER A 6 -37.40 38.81 -29.49
C SER A 6 -38.60 37.87 -29.18
N GLN A 7 -39.34 38.22 -28.16
CA GLN A 7 -40.80 37.97 -28.09
C GLN A 7 -41.51 38.95 -28.97
N PRO A 8 -42.73 38.67 -29.40
CA PRO A 8 -43.85 39.40 -28.84
C PRO A 8 -45.16 38.62 -28.60
N ASN A 9 -45.78 39.02 -27.52
CA ASN A 9 -47.19 39.29 -27.22
C ASN A 9 -48.31 38.66 -28.05
N GLY A 10 -49.14 37.86 -27.36
CA GLY A 10 -50.45 38.29 -26.88
C GLY A 10 -51.54 38.25 -27.96
N VAL A 11 -52.57 37.51 -27.65
CA VAL A 11 -54.00 37.90 -27.68
C VAL A 11 -54.85 36.64 -27.46
N SER A 12 -55.64 36.59 -26.44
CA SER A 12 -56.88 35.78 -26.35
C SER A 12 -57.91 36.31 -27.31
N PRO A 13 -58.74 35.46 -27.85
CA PRO A 13 -60.17 35.76 -27.82
C PRO A 13 -61.00 34.56 -27.36
N SER A 14 -61.78 34.81 -26.36
CA SER A 14 -63.08 34.17 -26.11
C SER A 14 -63.99 34.34 -27.32
N GLN A 15 -64.36 33.22 -27.93
CA GLN A 15 -65.64 33.18 -28.69
C GLN A 15 -66.33 31.84 -28.44
N ARG A 16 -67.52 31.98 -27.89
CA ARG A 16 -68.56 30.99 -27.85
C ARG A 16 -68.74 30.35 -29.22
N LEU A 17 -68.82 29.06 -29.25
CA LEU A 17 -69.63 28.32 -30.20
C LEU A 17 -70.56 27.40 -29.40
N GLN A 18 -71.78 27.90 -29.23
CA GLN A 18 -72.97 27.06 -29.14
C GLN A 18 -73.12 26.33 -30.46
N ASN A 19 -73.07 25.01 -30.41
CA ASN A 19 -74.01 24.14 -31.07
C ASN A 19 -73.72 22.71 -30.70
N SER A 20 -74.45 22.22 -29.71
CA SER A 20 -74.63 20.82 -29.46
C SER A 20 -75.45 20.17 -30.58
N PRO A 21 -75.06 19.10 -31.20
CA PRO A 21 -75.98 18.15 -31.72
C PRO A 21 -76.50 17.30 -30.55
N GLN A 22 -77.79 17.40 -30.31
CA GLN A 22 -78.74 16.50 -29.71
C GLN A 22 -78.14 15.21 -29.12
N ALA A 23 -78.13 15.15 -27.84
CA ALA A 23 -78.02 13.94 -27.06
C ALA A 23 -79.43 13.20 -27.33
N SER A 24 -79.47 12.49 -28.45
CA SER A 24 -80.50 11.55 -28.75
C SER A 24 -80.36 10.36 -27.79
N SER A 25 -81.20 10.28 -26.77
CA SER A 25 -81.67 9.15 -26.05
C SER A 25 -81.00 7.82 -26.32
N LEU A 26 -79.82 7.54 -25.60
CA LEU A 26 -79.46 6.17 -25.26
C LEU A 26 -80.31 5.74 -24.04
N ARG A 27 -81.55 5.49 -24.27
CA ARG A 27 -82.48 4.80 -23.34
C ARG A 27 -82.20 3.32 -23.47
N ASN A 28 -81.77 2.67 -22.40
CA ASN A 28 -81.56 1.24 -22.25
C ASN A 28 -80.60 0.61 -23.29
N THR A 29 -79.35 1.08 -23.36
CA THR A 29 -78.30 0.25 -23.93
C THR A 29 -77.96 -0.81 -22.89
N ASP A 30 -78.32 -2.04 -23.20
CA ASP A 30 -77.97 -3.20 -22.41
C ASP A 30 -76.46 -3.25 -22.24
N LEU A 31 -75.97 -3.40 -21.04
CA LEU A 31 -74.55 -3.49 -20.74
C LEU A 31 -73.83 -4.56 -21.58
N ASP A 32 -74.55 -5.56 -22.02
CA ASP A 32 -74.04 -6.62 -22.89
C ASP A 32 -73.79 -6.11 -24.32
N HIS A 33 -74.63 -5.15 -24.80
CA HIS A 33 -74.39 -4.53 -26.14
C HIS A 33 -73.09 -3.64 -26.14
N ILE A 34 -72.88 -2.86 -25.05
CA ILE A 34 -71.68 -2.06 -24.88
C ILE A 34 -70.46 -2.96 -24.78
N TRP A 35 -70.56 -4.09 -24.09
CA TRP A 35 -69.49 -5.05 -23.97
C TRP A 35 -69.13 -5.72 -25.31
N VAL A 36 -70.07 -6.09 -26.13
CA VAL A 36 -69.86 -6.71 -27.45
C VAL A 36 -69.06 -5.78 -28.35
N ASP A 37 -69.43 -4.48 -28.41
CA ASP A 37 -68.69 -3.49 -29.18
C ASP A 37 -67.31 -3.25 -28.61
N LEU A 38 -67.16 -3.17 -27.28
CA LEU A 38 -65.89 -3.02 -26.61
C LEU A 38 -64.98 -4.26 -26.83
N GLN A 39 -65.54 -5.45 -26.71
CA GLN A 39 -64.81 -6.71 -26.95
C GLN A 39 -64.29 -6.78 -28.35
N THR A 40 -65.13 -6.45 -29.36
CA THR A 40 -64.69 -6.43 -30.75
C THR A 40 -63.55 -5.43 -30.99
N GLY A 41 -63.60 -4.26 -30.33
CA GLY A 41 -62.54 -3.28 -30.39
C GLY A 41 -61.29 -3.75 -29.71
N ILE A 42 -61.36 -4.43 -28.57
CA ILE A 42 -60.24 -5.02 -27.85
C ILE A 42 -59.61 -6.14 -28.71
N GLU A 43 -60.42 -7.02 -29.30
CA GLU A 43 -59.96 -8.06 -30.22
C GLU A 43 -59.19 -7.48 -31.42
N GLN A 44 -59.62 -6.35 -31.99
CA GLN A 44 -58.86 -5.61 -33.02
C GLN A 44 -57.50 -5.12 -32.52
N VAL A 45 -57.40 -4.65 -31.27
CA VAL A 45 -56.12 -4.23 -30.63
C VAL A 45 -55.15 -5.37 -30.56
N TYR A 46 -55.58 -6.56 -30.16
CA TYR A 46 -54.70 -7.74 -29.98
C TYR A 46 -54.44 -8.51 -31.27
N THR A 47 -55.34 -8.46 -32.29
CA THR A 47 -55.13 -9.14 -33.57
C THR A 47 -54.36 -8.31 -34.58
N ASN A 48 -54.50 -6.98 -34.57
CA ASN A 48 -53.83 -6.07 -35.51
C ASN A 48 -52.74 -5.22 -34.90
N ASN A 49 -52.25 -5.56 -33.71
CA ASN A 49 -51.20 -4.87 -32.94
C ASN A 49 -51.47 -3.37 -32.75
N GLY A 50 -52.72 -2.94 -32.79
CA GLY A 50 -53.12 -1.56 -32.64
C GLY A 50 -52.55 -0.57 -33.72
N VAL A 51 -51.77 -1.07 -34.65
CA VAL A 51 -51.07 -0.23 -35.67
C VAL A 51 -52.02 0.51 -36.59
N ASN A 52 -53.23 -0.05 -36.81
CA ASN A 52 -54.25 0.56 -37.70
C ASN A 52 -55.40 1.21 -36.93
N MET A 53 -55.31 1.36 -35.61
CA MET A 53 -56.39 1.96 -34.83
C MET A 53 -56.39 3.48 -35.05
N SER A 54 -57.50 3.99 -35.63
CA SER A 54 -57.69 5.42 -35.74
C SER A 54 -57.92 6.10 -34.41
N LYS A 55 -57.52 7.37 -34.28
CA LYS A 55 -57.78 8.17 -33.07
C LYS A 55 -59.27 8.17 -32.69
N ASN A 56 -60.13 8.21 -33.69
CA ASN A 56 -61.60 8.18 -33.48
C ASN A 56 -62.04 6.84 -32.85
N ARG A 57 -61.51 5.72 -33.35
CA ARG A 57 -61.83 4.40 -32.80
C ARG A 57 -61.33 4.21 -31.38
N TYR A 58 -60.13 4.71 -31.11
CA TYR A 58 -59.59 4.74 -29.75
C TYR A 58 -60.48 5.53 -28.79
N MET A 59 -60.94 6.72 -29.17
CA MET A 59 -61.81 7.56 -28.35
C MET A 59 -63.23 6.99 -28.24
N GLU A 60 -63.69 6.28 -29.20
CA GLU A 60 -64.96 5.56 -29.19
C GLU A 60 -64.90 4.42 -28.12
N LEU A 61 -63.88 3.60 -28.17
CA LEU A 61 -63.65 2.56 -27.14
C LEU A 61 -63.48 3.14 -25.73
N TYR A 62 -62.72 4.23 -25.57
CA TYR A 62 -62.65 4.96 -24.30
C TYR A 62 -64.01 5.43 -23.82
N THR A 63 -64.84 5.94 -24.74
CA THR A 63 -66.22 6.36 -24.42
C THR A 63 -67.13 5.19 -24.05
N HIS A 64 -66.94 4.01 -24.65
CA HIS A 64 -67.64 2.80 -24.26
C HIS A 64 -67.27 2.38 -22.83
N VAL A 65 -65.97 2.41 -22.43
CA VAL A 65 -65.56 2.14 -21.06
C VAL A 65 -66.18 3.16 -20.10
N TYR A 66 -66.16 4.45 -20.45
CA TYR A 66 -66.76 5.52 -19.66
C TYR A 66 -68.28 5.28 -19.50
N ASN A 67 -68.99 5.03 -20.58
CA ASN A 67 -70.46 4.77 -20.59
C ASN A 67 -70.80 3.52 -19.80
N TYR A 68 -70.00 2.43 -19.91
CA TYR A 68 -70.15 1.21 -19.14
C TYR A 68 -70.05 1.50 -17.64
N CYS A 69 -68.99 2.19 -17.20
CA CYS A 69 -68.74 2.50 -15.78
C CYS A 69 -69.78 3.51 -15.22
N THR A 70 -70.36 4.37 -16.01
CA THR A 70 -71.31 5.42 -15.57
C THR A 70 -72.80 5.08 -15.76
N SER A 71 -73.16 3.99 -16.43
CA SER A 71 -74.54 3.58 -16.80
C SER A 71 -75.44 3.34 -15.58
N VAL A 72 -74.93 3.09 -14.36
CA VAL A 72 -75.69 2.81 -13.16
C VAL A 72 -76.22 4.07 -12.46
N HIS A 73 -75.82 5.26 -12.82
CA HIS A 73 -76.24 6.50 -12.18
C HIS A 73 -77.66 6.93 -12.63
N GLN A 74 -78.33 6.27 -13.60
CA GLN A 74 -79.63 6.64 -14.16
C GLN A 74 -80.80 5.79 -13.61
N THR A 75 -80.60 4.78 -12.80
CA THR A 75 -81.66 3.88 -12.35
C THR A 75 -82.22 4.13 -10.91
N THR A 76 -81.73 5.21 -10.27
CA THR A 76 -82.26 5.49 -8.90
C THR A 76 -82.71 6.94 -8.75
N SER A 77 -83.79 7.31 -9.49
CA SER A 77 -84.61 8.49 -9.18
C SER A 77 -86.02 8.35 -9.66
N ARG A 78 -86.87 7.76 -8.89
CA ARG A 78 -88.23 8.17 -8.60
C ARG A 78 -88.86 7.22 -7.59
N PRO A 79 -89.27 7.67 -6.40
CA PRO A 79 -90.39 7.01 -5.70
C PRO A 79 -91.70 7.73 -5.98
N PRO A 80 -92.87 7.05 -6.02
CA PRO A 80 -94.14 7.70 -6.17
C PRO A 80 -94.66 8.24 -4.82
N ASN A 81 -95.30 9.38 -4.90
CA ASN A 81 -96.13 10.06 -3.85
C ASN A 81 -96.96 9.15 -3.06
N MET A 82 -97.00 9.30 -1.75
CA MET A 82 -98.20 9.34 -0.93
C MET A 82 -97.97 10.19 0.32
N SER A 83 -98.94 11.08 0.51
CA SER A 83 -99.17 12.00 1.57
C SER A 83 -99.54 11.38 2.89
N GLY A 84 -99.29 12.03 4.03
CA GLY A 84 -99.84 11.77 5.28
C GLY A 84 -99.14 12.32 6.51
N ASN A 85 -99.62 13.43 6.99
CA ASN A 85 -99.33 14.09 8.28
C ASN A 85 -99.19 13.15 9.46
N VAL A 86 -98.43 13.49 10.47
CA VAL A 86 -98.83 14.00 11.77
C VAL A 86 -97.64 14.24 12.76
N LEU A 87 -97.65 15.34 13.31
CA LEU A 87 -97.03 16.08 14.41
C LEU A 87 -96.53 15.36 15.66
N GLN A 88 -95.54 16.02 16.30
CA GLN A 88 -95.32 16.12 17.76
C GLN A 88 -94.48 15.00 18.42
N SER A 89 -93.52 15.23 19.29
CA SER A 89 -93.02 16.38 20.06
C SER A 89 -91.87 15.91 20.96
N LEU A 90 -90.96 16.85 21.31
CA LEU A 90 -90.22 17.03 22.60
C LEU A 90 -89.04 16.11 22.95
N ASN A 91 -87.82 16.68 22.80
CA ASN A 91 -86.75 17.04 23.73
C ASN A 91 -86.62 16.29 25.06
N PRO A 92 -85.48 16.45 25.78
CA PRO A 92 -84.05 16.26 25.47
C PRO A 92 -83.26 15.48 26.52
N ASN A 93 -81.96 15.39 26.32
CA ASN A 93 -80.90 15.06 27.31
C ASN A 93 -80.58 13.60 27.62
N LEU A 94 -79.39 13.19 27.19
CA LEU A 94 -78.23 12.81 28.00
C LEU A 94 -77.24 12.02 27.20
N THR A 95 -76.05 12.51 27.16
CA THR A 95 -74.80 11.85 26.71
C THR A 95 -74.34 10.81 27.75
N PRO A 96 -73.25 10.02 27.58
CA PRO A 96 -72.73 9.38 26.40
C PRO A 96 -72.42 7.88 26.62
N ASN A 97 -72.10 7.18 25.65
CA ASN A 97 -71.02 6.21 25.55
C ASN A 97 -71.29 5.03 24.60
N ALA A 98 -70.34 4.89 23.73
CA ALA A 98 -69.80 3.64 23.28
C ALA A 98 -70.63 2.55 22.63
N SER A 99 -70.08 2.20 21.55
CA SER A 99 -70.01 0.95 20.81
C SER A 99 -70.83 0.82 19.56
N ARG A 100 -70.07 0.75 18.54
CA ARG A 100 -70.14 -0.13 17.39
C ARG A 100 -71.43 -0.94 17.28
N ASN A 101 -72.16 -0.72 16.20
CA ASN A 101 -72.31 -1.82 15.27
C ASN A 101 -72.90 -1.36 13.93
N LYS A 102 -72.14 -1.69 12.92
CA LYS A 102 -72.55 -2.18 11.60
C LYS A 102 -74.01 -2.03 11.23
N LYS A 103 -74.25 -1.35 10.17
CA LYS A 103 -74.84 -1.92 9.11
C LYS A 103 -75.37 -1.07 8.12
N GLY A 104 -75.41 -1.37 7.15
CA GLY A 104 -75.68 -2.12 6.08
C GLY A 104 -75.22 -1.55 4.83
N ILE A 105 -74.45 -2.32 4.18
CA ILE A 105 -73.97 -2.13 2.88
C ILE A 105 -75.09 -2.09 1.89
N THR A 106 -75.43 -0.92 1.48
CA THR A 106 -76.01 -0.77 0.12
C THR A 106 -74.84 -0.78 -0.78
N GLN A 107 -74.48 -1.94 -1.30
CA GLN A 107 -73.53 -2.06 -2.42
C GLN A 107 -74.04 -1.19 -3.57
N GLY A 108 -73.46 -0.01 -3.75
CA GLY A 108 -73.82 0.93 -4.79
C GLY A 108 -73.62 0.30 -6.15
N GLY A 109 -74.59 0.41 -7.02
CA GLY A 109 -74.58 -0.18 -8.37
C GLY A 109 -73.29 0.14 -9.22
N ALA A 110 -72.65 1.26 -8.98
CA ALA A 110 -71.38 1.64 -9.61
C ALA A 110 -70.19 0.72 -9.27
N GLN A 111 -70.14 0.14 -8.06
CA GLN A 111 -69.18 -0.83 -7.60
C GLN A 111 -69.34 -2.18 -8.28
N PHE A 112 -70.55 -2.59 -8.48
CA PHE A 112 -70.93 -3.86 -9.14
C PHE A 112 -70.52 -3.82 -10.63
N VAL A 113 -70.71 -2.71 -11.33
CA VAL A 113 -70.52 -2.58 -12.77
C VAL A 113 -68.99 -2.45 -13.07
N GLY A 114 -68.23 -1.76 -12.23
CA GLY A 114 -66.77 -1.73 -12.36
C GLY A 114 -66.15 -3.11 -12.19
N PHE A 115 -66.64 -3.88 -11.22
CA PHE A 115 -66.16 -5.26 -11.00
C PHE A 115 -66.50 -6.18 -12.19
N GLU A 116 -67.72 -6.08 -12.74
CA GLU A 116 -68.14 -6.90 -13.86
C GLU A 116 -67.34 -6.60 -15.12
N LEU A 117 -67.07 -5.34 -15.44
CA LEU A 117 -66.19 -4.96 -16.55
C LEU A 117 -64.74 -5.47 -16.35
N TYR A 118 -64.21 -5.32 -15.14
CA TYR A 118 -62.87 -5.81 -14.79
C TYR A 118 -62.79 -7.33 -14.95
N LYS A 119 -63.79 -8.07 -14.50
CA LYS A 119 -63.85 -9.51 -14.64
C LYS A 119 -63.91 -9.94 -16.11
N ARG A 120 -64.78 -9.30 -16.92
CA ARG A 120 -64.88 -9.58 -18.35
C ARG A 120 -63.58 -9.29 -19.10
N LEU A 121 -62.86 -8.23 -18.74
CA LEU A 121 -61.51 -7.93 -19.27
C LEU A 121 -60.51 -9.01 -18.90
N LYS A 122 -60.52 -9.46 -17.65
CA LYS A 122 -59.66 -10.56 -17.18
C LYS A 122 -59.96 -11.85 -17.94
N ASP A 123 -61.24 -12.23 -18.03
CA ASP A 123 -61.67 -13.44 -18.73
C ASP A 123 -61.29 -13.42 -20.21
N PHE A 124 -61.39 -12.24 -20.85
CA PHE A 124 -60.92 -12.03 -22.22
C PHE A 124 -59.42 -12.24 -22.38
N LEU A 125 -58.62 -11.63 -21.49
CA LEU A 125 -57.17 -11.77 -21.53
C LEU A 125 -56.72 -13.21 -21.32
N GLU A 126 -57.32 -13.89 -20.34
CA GLU A 126 -57.00 -15.29 -20.06
C GLU A 126 -57.39 -16.22 -21.23
N LYS A 127 -58.54 -15.97 -21.88
CA LYS A 127 -58.95 -16.74 -23.06
C LYS A 127 -57.98 -16.51 -24.24
N TYR A 128 -57.67 -15.25 -24.53
CA TYR A 128 -56.74 -14.89 -25.59
C TYR A 128 -55.39 -15.58 -25.40
N LEU A 129 -54.85 -15.56 -24.17
CA LEU A 129 -53.55 -16.18 -23.86
C LEU A 129 -53.59 -17.70 -23.92
N LYS A 130 -54.69 -18.34 -23.54
CA LYS A 130 -54.85 -19.79 -23.69
C LYS A 130 -54.92 -20.23 -25.15
N ASP A 131 -55.62 -19.46 -25.99
CA ASP A 131 -55.66 -19.71 -27.44
C ASP A 131 -54.28 -19.50 -28.07
N LEU A 132 -53.56 -18.49 -27.61
CA LEU A 132 -52.17 -18.23 -28.05
C LEU A 132 -51.22 -19.36 -27.62
N LEU A 133 -51.34 -19.89 -26.41
CA LEU A 133 -50.50 -20.96 -25.87
C LEU A 133 -50.56 -22.23 -26.73
N GLN A 134 -51.72 -22.57 -27.31
CA GLN A 134 -51.84 -23.74 -28.17
C GLN A 134 -50.88 -23.72 -29.34
N ASN A 135 -50.51 -22.54 -29.85
CA ASN A 135 -49.57 -22.38 -30.96
C ASN A 135 -48.08 -22.45 -30.51
N GLY A 136 -47.82 -22.42 -29.21
CA GLY A 136 -46.47 -22.36 -28.65
C GLY A 136 -45.98 -23.62 -27.97
N THR A 137 -46.85 -24.61 -27.68
CA THR A 137 -46.51 -25.79 -26.86
C THR A 137 -45.61 -26.80 -27.55
N ASP A 138 -45.65 -26.88 -28.86
CA ASP A 138 -44.87 -27.86 -29.64
C ASP A 138 -43.55 -27.32 -30.20
N LEU A 139 -43.24 -26.03 -29.93
CA LEU A 139 -42.01 -25.35 -30.40
C LEU A 139 -40.84 -25.67 -29.52
N MET A 140 -39.66 -25.83 -30.13
CA MET A 140 -38.41 -26.12 -29.40
C MET A 140 -37.28 -25.17 -29.76
N ASP A 141 -36.29 -25.04 -28.85
CA ASP A 141 -35.06 -24.30 -29.05
C ASP A 141 -35.29 -22.84 -29.54
N GLU A 142 -34.67 -22.43 -30.65
CA GLU A 142 -34.76 -21.05 -31.14
C GLU A 142 -36.20 -20.67 -31.60
N GLU A 143 -36.96 -21.63 -32.06
CA GLU A 143 -38.34 -21.39 -32.56
C GLU A 143 -39.26 -20.95 -31.41
N VAL A 144 -39.14 -21.56 -30.22
CA VAL A 144 -39.91 -21.12 -29.06
C VAL A 144 -39.53 -19.72 -28.62
N LEU A 145 -38.26 -19.35 -28.75
CA LEU A 145 -37.79 -17.99 -28.41
C LEU A 145 -38.33 -16.95 -29.40
N ARG A 146 -38.29 -17.22 -30.69
CA ARG A 146 -38.87 -16.35 -31.73
C ARG A 146 -40.37 -16.16 -31.53
N PHE A 147 -41.09 -17.21 -31.25
CA PHE A 147 -42.52 -17.17 -30.93
C PHE A 147 -42.74 -16.32 -29.66
N TYR A 148 -42.08 -16.68 -28.56
CA TYR A 148 -42.27 -16.04 -27.26
C TYR A 148 -41.96 -14.55 -27.28
N THR A 149 -40.80 -14.14 -27.85
CA THR A 149 -40.41 -12.73 -27.89
C THR A 149 -41.31 -11.92 -28.79
N LYS A 150 -41.70 -12.45 -29.96
CA LYS A 150 -42.63 -11.76 -30.86
C LYS A 150 -44.01 -11.56 -30.20
N GLN A 151 -44.56 -12.62 -29.62
CA GLN A 151 -45.87 -12.56 -28.96
C GLN A 151 -45.84 -11.67 -27.72
N TRP A 152 -44.70 -11.64 -26.99
CA TRP A 152 -44.52 -10.74 -25.88
C TRP A 152 -44.53 -9.28 -26.30
N GLU A 153 -43.78 -8.90 -27.29
CA GLU A 153 -43.73 -7.53 -27.81
C GLU A 153 -45.09 -7.06 -28.28
N GLU A 154 -45.81 -7.89 -29.05
CA GLU A 154 -47.16 -7.63 -29.55
C GLU A 154 -48.14 -7.49 -28.41
N TYR A 155 -48.13 -8.42 -27.46
CA TYR A 155 -49.02 -8.41 -26.28
C TYR A 155 -48.76 -7.21 -25.36
N GLN A 156 -47.51 -6.90 -25.08
CA GLN A 156 -47.13 -5.77 -24.25
C GLN A 156 -47.64 -4.44 -24.85
N PHE A 157 -47.41 -4.28 -26.16
CA PHE A 157 -47.89 -3.08 -26.87
C PHE A 157 -49.44 -2.98 -26.82
N SER A 158 -50.14 -4.04 -27.15
CA SER A 158 -51.61 -4.11 -27.09
C SER A 158 -52.15 -3.85 -25.69
N SER A 159 -51.49 -4.37 -24.67
CA SER A 159 -51.86 -4.18 -23.27
C SER A 159 -51.67 -2.73 -22.79
N LYS A 160 -50.61 -2.04 -23.28
CA LYS A 160 -50.45 -0.57 -23.06
C LYS A 160 -51.55 0.24 -23.70
N VAL A 161 -52.00 -0.12 -24.91
CA VAL A 161 -53.13 0.52 -25.59
C VAL A 161 -54.42 0.25 -24.80
N LEU A 162 -54.66 -0.99 -24.39
CA LEU A 162 -55.87 -1.36 -23.58
C LEU A 162 -55.89 -0.60 -22.25
N ASN A 163 -54.72 -0.46 -21.58
CA ASN A 163 -54.60 0.31 -20.33
C ASN A 163 -55.03 1.79 -20.55
N GLY A 164 -54.62 2.37 -21.67
CA GLY A 164 -55.04 3.74 -22.07
C GLY A 164 -56.58 3.83 -22.27
N ILE A 165 -57.15 2.87 -23.00
CA ILE A 165 -58.62 2.79 -23.24
C ILE A 165 -59.35 2.68 -21.91
N CYS A 166 -58.84 1.87 -20.96
CA CYS A 166 -59.44 1.62 -19.68
C CYS A 166 -58.99 2.61 -18.58
N SER A 167 -58.39 3.72 -18.92
CA SER A 167 -57.85 4.66 -17.95
C SER A 167 -58.89 5.27 -17.01
N TYR A 168 -60.18 5.35 -17.42
CA TYR A 168 -61.28 5.75 -16.53
C TYR A 168 -61.54 4.70 -15.47
N LEU A 169 -61.57 3.40 -15.82
CA LEU A 169 -61.73 2.29 -14.89
C LEU A 169 -60.56 2.27 -13.89
N ASN A 170 -59.33 2.45 -14.34
CA ASN A 170 -58.17 2.50 -13.46
C ASN A 170 -58.29 3.63 -12.43
N ARG A 171 -58.64 4.85 -12.86
CA ARG A 171 -58.68 6.02 -11.96
C ARG A 171 -59.80 5.97 -10.93
N HIS A 172 -60.93 5.42 -11.28
CA HIS A 172 -62.14 5.53 -10.46
C HIS A 172 -62.50 4.24 -9.71
N TRP A 173 -62.37 3.08 -10.33
CA TRP A 173 -62.74 1.82 -9.68
C TRP A 173 -61.50 1.08 -9.16
N VAL A 174 -60.51 0.81 -10.00
CA VAL A 174 -59.32 0.04 -9.59
C VAL A 174 -58.58 0.74 -8.46
N LYS A 175 -58.34 2.04 -8.58
CA LYS A 175 -57.65 2.82 -7.55
C LYS A 175 -58.38 2.75 -6.21
N ARG A 176 -59.72 2.89 -6.21
CA ARG A 176 -60.51 2.82 -4.97
C ARG A 176 -60.40 1.43 -4.34
N GLU A 177 -60.52 0.35 -5.12
CA GLU A 177 -60.45 -1.02 -4.60
C GLU A 177 -59.03 -1.31 -4.03
N CYS A 178 -57.96 -0.78 -4.66
CA CYS A 178 -56.59 -0.86 -4.15
C CYS A 178 -56.44 -0.04 -2.85
N ASP A 179 -56.96 1.19 -2.79
CA ASP A 179 -56.95 2.05 -1.61
C ASP A 179 -57.71 1.43 -0.42
N GLU A 180 -58.78 0.62 -0.69
CA GLU A 180 -59.55 -0.17 0.28
C GLU A 180 -58.81 -1.45 0.75
N GLY A 181 -57.63 -1.74 0.17
CA GLY A 181 -56.79 -2.88 0.54
C GLY A 181 -57.22 -4.23 -0.03
N ARG A 182 -58.01 -4.27 -1.09
CA ARG A 182 -58.42 -5.52 -1.75
C ARG A 182 -57.24 -6.12 -2.51
N ARG A 183 -56.89 -7.34 -2.21
CA ARG A 183 -55.81 -8.08 -2.90
C ARG A 183 -56.29 -8.67 -4.21
N GLY A 184 -55.40 -8.73 -5.21
CA GLY A 184 -55.68 -9.35 -6.52
C GLY A 184 -56.42 -8.45 -7.51
N ILE A 185 -56.54 -7.16 -7.24
CA ILE A 185 -57.00 -6.14 -8.16
C ILE A 185 -55.83 -5.27 -8.57
N TYR A 186 -55.58 -5.15 -9.86
CA TYR A 186 -54.45 -4.47 -10.47
C TYR A 186 -54.94 -3.43 -11.48
N GLU A 187 -54.10 -2.43 -11.77
CA GLU A 187 -54.31 -1.61 -12.98
C GLU A 187 -54.34 -2.50 -14.23
N ILE A 188 -55.11 -2.11 -15.27
CA ILE A 188 -55.34 -2.97 -16.42
C ILE A 188 -54.06 -3.45 -17.09
N TYR A 189 -52.99 -2.61 -17.14
CA TYR A 189 -51.71 -3.07 -17.66
C TYR A 189 -51.04 -4.14 -16.74
N GLN A 190 -51.10 -3.95 -15.45
CA GLN A 190 -50.60 -4.96 -14.50
C GLN A 190 -51.45 -6.24 -14.53
N LEU A 191 -52.77 -6.12 -14.66
CA LEU A 191 -53.66 -7.26 -14.86
C LEU A 191 -53.27 -8.09 -16.09
N ALA A 192 -52.96 -7.41 -17.20
CA ALA A 192 -52.46 -8.08 -18.40
C ALA A 192 -51.11 -8.82 -18.16
N LEU A 193 -50.19 -8.21 -17.41
CA LEU A 193 -48.93 -8.86 -17.04
C LEU A 193 -49.16 -10.09 -16.14
N VAL A 194 -50.02 -9.99 -15.14
CA VAL A 194 -50.38 -11.11 -14.27
C VAL A 194 -51.04 -12.23 -15.08
N SER A 195 -51.93 -11.89 -16.04
CA SER A 195 -52.56 -12.89 -16.89
C SER A 195 -51.57 -13.61 -17.78
N TRP A 196 -50.62 -12.87 -18.39
CA TRP A 196 -49.51 -13.45 -19.16
C TRP A 196 -48.68 -14.40 -18.29
N ARG A 197 -48.28 -13.96 -17.09
CA ARG A 197 -47.51 -14.77 -16.16
C ARG A 197 -48.23 -16.09 -15.82
N ASN A 198 -49.52 -16.02 -15.48
CA ASN A 198 -50.24 -17.19 -15.02
C ASN A 198 -50.66 -18.16 -16.13
N CYS A 199 -50.98 -17.63 -17.34
CA CYS A 199 -51.54 -18.48 -18.42
C CYS A 199 -50.45 -18.98 -19.37
N LEU A 200 -49.46 -18.14 -19.75
CA LEU A 200 -48.48 -18.47 -20.78
C LEU A 200 -47.09 -18.69 -20.20
N PHE A 201 -46.64 -17.78 -19.35
CA PHE A 201 -45.27 -17.88 -18.78
C PHE A 201 -45.10 -19.14 -17.92
N GLU A 202 -46.02 -19.42 -17.00
CA GLU A 202 -45.90 -20.63 -16.13
C GLU A 202 -45.77 -21.93 -16.90
N THR A 203 -46.34 -22.03 -18.08
CA THR A 203 -46.28 -23.24 -18.95
C THR A 203 -45.00 -23.26 -19.79
N LEU A 204 -44.56 -22.10 -20.33
CA LEU A 204 -43.46 -22.01 -21.27
C LEU A 204 -42.13 -21.63 -20.61
N LYS A 205 -42.10 -21.27 -19.33
CA LYS A 205 -40.86 -20.81 -18.66
C LYS A 205 -39.70 -21.79 -18.77
N GLU A 206 -39.93 -23.10 -18.65
CA GLU A 206 -38.87 -24.10 -18.71
C GLU A 206 -38.30 -24.25 -20.13
N PRO A 207 -39.10 -24.50 -21.18
CA PRO A 207 -38.59 -24.60 -22.54
C PRO A 207 -37.95 -23.29 -23.03
N VAL A 208 -38.51 -22.13 -22.66
CA VAL A 208 -37.93 -20.81 -23.01
C VAL A 208 -36.59 -20.59 -22.32
N THR A 209 -36.49 -20.83 -20.99
CA THR A 209 -35.23 -20.67 -20.28
C THR A 209 -34.15 -21.63 -20.80
N ASN A 210 -34.48 -22.89 -21.01
CA ASN A 210 -33.54 -23.88 -21.54
C ASN A 210 -33.06 -23.52 -22.96
N ALA A 211 -33.96 -23.01 -23.80
CA ALA A 211 -33.57 -22.54 -25.12
C ALA A 211 -32.62 -21.31 -25.07
N VAL A 212 -32.83 -20.37 -24.12
CA VAL A 212 -31.91 -19.26 -23.89
C VAL A 212 -30.54 -19.76 -23.43
N LEU A 213 -30.50 -20.69 -22.47
CA LEU A 213 -29.23 -21.27 -21.99
C LEU A 213 -28.46 -21.98 -23.11
N LYS A 214 -29.15 -22.73 -23.97
CA LYS A 214 -28.53 -23.35 -25.16
C LYS A 214 -27.96 -22.31 -26.14
N LEU A 215 -28.63 -21.18 -26.35
CA LEU A 215 -28.09 -20.12 -27.20
C LEU A 215 -26.82 -19.51 -26.59
N ILE A 216 -26.81 -19.28 -25.27
CA ILE A 216 -25.62 -18.76 -24.58
C ILE A 216 -24.47 -19.78 -24.65
N GLU A 217 -24.75 -21.08 -24.50
CA GLU A 217 -23.75 -22.13 -24.66
C GLU A 217 -23.14 -22.14 -26.07
N LYS A 218 -23.96 -21.99 -27.13
CA LYS A 218 -23.48 -21.84 -28.51
C LYS A 218 -22.57 -20.62 -28.67
N GLU A 219 -22.97 -19.47 -28.09
CA GLU A 219 -22.13 -18.26 -28.13
C GLU A 219 -20.80 -18.48 -27.40
N ARG A 220 -20.79 -19.12 -26.23
CA ARG A 220 -19.59 -19.52 -25.53
C ARG A 220 -18.66 -20.43 -26.35
N SER A 221 -19.27 -21.24 -27.21
CA SER A 221 -18.56 -22.15 -28.13
C SER A 221 -18.09 -21.44 -29.40
N GLY A 222 -18.35 -20.13 -29.57
CA GLY A 222 -17.86 -19.31 -30.68
C GLY A 222 -18.85 -19.13 -31.84
N GLU A 223 -20.10 -19.57 -31.67
CA GLU A 223 -21.16 -19.31 -32.66
C GLU A 223 -21.76 -17.92 -32.49
N THR A 224 -22.18 -17.32 -33.60
CA THR A 224 -22.93 -16.06 -33.55
C THR A 224 -24.40 -16.31 -33.27
N ILE A 225 -24.97 -15.64 -32.27
CA ILE A 225 -26.35 -15.80 -31.86
C ILE A 225 -27.19 -14.52 -32.13
N ASN A 226 -28.49 -14.68 -32.17
CA ASN A 226 -29.40 -13.54 -32.19
C ASN A 226 -29.64 -13.01 -30.78
N THR A 227 -28.85 -12.02 -30.35
CA THR A 227 -28.91 -11.42 -29.01
C THR A 227 -30.28 -10.76 -28.70
N ARG A 228 -31.05 -10.36 -29.73
CA ARG A 228 -32.39 -9.76 -29.53
C ARG A 228 -33.38 -10.75 -28.94
N LEU A 229 -33.26 -12.04 -29.28
CA LEU A 229 -34.12 -13.07 -28.71
C LEU A 229 -33.88 -13.22 -27.21
N VAL A 230 -32.60 -13.23 -26.81
CA VAL A 230 -32.24 -13.33 -25.41
C VAL A 230 -32.70 -12.09 -24.64
N SER A 231 -32.37 -10.88 -25.15
CA SER A 231 -32.76 -9.64 -24.48
C SER A 231 -34.29 -9.48 -24.38
N GLY A 232 -35.03 -9.93 -25.40
CA GLY A 232 -36.50 -9.92 -25.40
C GLY A 232 -37.10 -10.79 -24.28
N VAL A 233 -36.55 -11.99 -24.07
CA VAL A 233 -36.94 -12.86 -22.97
C VAL A 233 -36.56 -12.23 -21.62
N MET A 234 -35.34 -11.66 -21.50
CA MET A 234 -34.89 -11.04 -20.24
C MET A 234 -35.76 -9.84 -19.85
N ASN A 235 -36.08 -8.99 -20.83
CA ASN A 235 -37.04 -7.88 -20.63
C ASN A 235 -38.40 -8.37 -20.16
N CYS A 236 -38.89 -9.45 -20.73
CA CYS A 236 -40.16 -10.05 -20.28
C CYS A 236 -40.08 -10.52 -18.82
N TYR A 237 -39.03 -11.24 -18.45
CA TYR A 237 -38.85 -11.77 -17.09
C TYR A 237 -38.73 -10.65 -16.04
N VAL A 238 -38.08 -9.54 -16.40
CA VAL A 238 -38.00 -8.34 -15.55
C VAL A 238 -39.35 -7.67 -15.39
N GLU A 239 -40.08 -7.48 -16.49
CA GLU A 239 -41.41 -6.82 -16.50
C GLU A 239 -42.47 -7.66 -15.74
N LEU A 240 -42.41 -8.99 -15.76
CA LEU A 240 -43.29 -9.90 -15.05
C LEU A 240 -43.06 -9.91 -13.53
N GLY A 241 -41.97 -9.31 -13.05
CA GLY A 241 -41.69 -9.13 -11.62
C GLY A 241 -42.54 -8.04 -11.00
N LEU A 242 -43.77 -8.39 -10.61
CA LEU A 242 -44.74 -7.44 -10.04
C LEU A 242 -44.63 -7.41 -8.52
N ASN A 243 -44.70 -6.23 -7.92
CA ASN A 243 -44.82 -6.05 -6.48
C ASN A 243 -46.29 -6.23 -6.05
N GLU A 244 -46.70 -7.46 -5.75
CA GLU A 244 -48.08 -7.77 -5.36
C GLU A 244 -48.39 -7.36 -3.92
N ASP A 245 -47.41 -7.32 -3.05
CA ASP A 245 -47.54 -6.98 -1.63
C ASP A 245 -47.47 -5.48 -1.33
N ASP A 246 -46.84 -4.68 -2.22
CA ASP A 246 -46.74 -3.23 -2.08
C ASP A 246 -47.06 -2.53 -3.42
N PRO A 247 -48.33 -2.15 -3.63
CA PRO A 247 -48.73 -1.43 -4.86
C PRO A 247 -48.09 -0.04 -5.02
N GLN A 248 -47.43 0.49 -3.97
CA GLN A 248 -46.73 1.78 -4.02
C GLN A 248 -45.24 1.65 -4.29
N ALA A 249 -44.71 0.45 -4.28
CA ALA A 249 -43.30 0.20 -4.63
C ALA A 249 -43.08 0.59 -6.10
N ARG A 250 -42.13 1.51 -6.28
CA ARG A 250 -41.76 1.97 -7.62
C ARG A 250 -40.74 1.02 -8.23
N GLY A 251 -41.09 0.39 -9.33
CA GLY A 251 -40.22 -0.46 -10.16
C GLY A 251 -40.56 -1.95 -10.08
N PRO A 252 -40.12 -2.73 -11.08
CA PRO A 252 -40.32 -4.16 -11.11
C PRO A 252 -39.51 -4.87 -10.03
N ASN A 253 -40.10 -5.91 -9.47
CA ASN A 253 -39.43 -6.86 -8.58
C ASN A 253 -38.69 -7.91 -9.43
N LEU A 254 -37.42 -8.14 -9.21
CA LEU A 254 -36.62 -9.07 -10.01
C LEU A 254 -36.81 -10.55 -9.65
N THR A 255 -37.81 -10.91 -8.82
CA THR A 255 -38.00 -12.30 -8.36
C THR A 255 -38.21 -13.28 -9.50
N VAL A 256 -38.99 -12.91 -10.51
CA VAL A 256 -39.28 -13.77 -11.68
C VAL A 256 -37.98 -14.00 -12.47
N TYR A 257 -37.22 -12.94 -12.73
CA TYR A 257 -35.92 -13.00 -13.42
C TYR A 257 -34.91 -13.86 -12.62
N HIS A 258 -34.81 -13.62 -11.34
CA HIS A 258 -33.88 -14.33 -10.46
C HIS A 258 -34.21 -15.83 -10.37
N ASN A 259 -35.45 -16.19 -10.01
CA ASN A 259 -35.83 -17.57 -9.75
C ASN A 259 -35.90 -18.45 -11.01
N ASN A 260 -36.33 -17.88 -12.14
CA ASN A 260 -36.59 -18.67 -13.35
C ASN A 260 -35.44 -18.64 -14.37
N PHE A 261 -34.50 -17.64 -14.25
CA PHE A 261 -33.40 -17.54 -15.16
C PHE A 261 -32.03 -17.45 -14.46
N GLU A 262 -31.81 -16.43 -13.62
CA GLU A 262 -30.48 -16.11 -13.10
C GLU A 262 -29.84 -17.29 -12.36
N VAL A 263 -30.56 -17.95 -11.44
CA VAL A 263 -30.05 -19.12 -10.72
C VAL A 263 -29.64 -20.23 -11.67
N LYS A 264 -30.48 -20.58 -12.66
CA LYS A 264 -30.17 -21.62 -13.64
C LYS A 264 -29.00 -21.25 -14.55
N PHE A 265 -28.92 -19.97 -14.92
CA PHE A 265 -27.85 -19.44 -15.73
C PHE A 265 -26.50 -19.50 -14.99
N LEU A 266 -26.47 -19.18 -13.71
CA LEU A 266 -25.26 -19.28 -12.89
C LEU A 266 -24.81 -20.72 -12.70
N ASP A 267 -25.73 -21.65 -12.47
CA ASP A 267 -25.45 -23.09 -12.38
C ASP A 267 -24.92 -23.66 -13.70
N ASP A 268 -25.49 -23.22 -14.83
CA ASP A 268 -25.02 -23.61 -16.15
C ASP A 268 -23.64 -23.06 -16.46
N THR A 269 -23.40 -21.82 -16.05
CA THR A 269 -22.09 -21.14 -16.15
C THR A 269 -21.01 -21.88 -15.37
N ASP A 270 -21.32 -22.28 -14.12
CA ASP A 270 -20.41 -23.07 -13.27
C ASP A 270 -20.01 -24.38 -13.96
N ARG A 271 -21.01 -25.14 -14.45
CA ARG A 271 -20.77 -26.44 -15.13
C ARG A 271 -19.98 -26.27 -16.42
N PHE A 272 -20.33 -25.30 -17.26
CA PHE A 272 -19.67 -25.04 -18.53
C PHE A 272 -18.19 -24.74 -18.33
N TYR A 273 -17.86 -23.75 -17.48
CA TYR A 273 -16.48 -23.36 -17.26
C TYR A 273 -15.67 -24.38 -16.50
N LYS A 274 -16.25 -25.16 -15.61
CA LYS A 274 -15.57 -26.27 -14.95
C LYS A 274 -15.11 -27.34 -15.94
N THR A 275 -15.95 -27.67 -16.88
CA THR A 275 -15.64 -28.63 -17.94
C THR A 275 -14.58 -28.06 -18.90
N GLU A 276 -14.78 -26.80 -19.34
CA GLU A 276 -13.84 -26.14 -20.27
C GLU A 276 -12.45 -25.96 -19.64
N SER A 277 -12.37 -25.53 -18.38
CA SER A 277 -11.12 -25.34 -17.63
C SER A 277 -10.33 -26.64 -17.50
N SER A 278 -10.99 -27.72 -17.08
CA SER A 278 -10.35 -29.03 -16.92
C SER A 278 -9.79 -29.56 -18.24
N LEU A 279 -10.57 -29.52 -19.29
CA LEU A 279 -10.14 -29.97 -20.61
C LEU A 279 -9.03 -29.12 -21.22
N PHE A 280 -9.02 -27.83 -20.93
CA PHE A 280 -8.01 -26.93 -21.45
C PHE A 280 -6.68 -27.08 -20.72
N LEU A 281 -6.70 -27.24 -19.41
CA LEU A 281 -5.50 -27.44 -18.57
C LEU A 281 -4.81 -28.78 -18.83
N GLU A 282 -5.55 -29.80 -19.27
CA GLU A 282 -4.96 -31.07 -19.68
C GLU A 282 -4.08 -30.95 -20.94
N LYS A 283 -4.37 -30.02 -21.83
CA LYS A 283 -3.74 -29.91 -23.15
C LYS A 283 -2.81 -28.72 -23.32
N ASN A 284 -2.91 -27.70 -22.45
CA ASN A 284 -2.23 -26.45 -22.63
C ASN A 284 -1.49 -26.02 -21.36
N PRO A 285 -0.41 -25.22 -21.49
CA PRO A 285 0.31 -24.67 -20.34
C PRO A 285 -0.56 -23.65 -19.57
N VAL A 286 -0.23 -23.46 -18.30
CA VAL A 286 -0.95 -22.55 -17.38
C VAL A 286 -0.97 -21.10 -17.88
N THR A 287 0.09 -20.66 -18.54
CA THR A 287 0.20 -19.31 -19.13
C THR A 287 -0.88 -19.07 -20.20
N GLU A 288 -1.14 -20.06 -21.06
CA GLU A 288 -2.22 -19.96 -22.06
C GLU A 288 -3.60 -20.05 -21.41
N TYR A 289 -3.72 -20.85 -20.35
CA TYR A 289 -4.96 -20.90 -19.57
C TYR A 289 -5.28 -19.55 -18.91
N MET A 290 -4.29 -18.85 -18.36
CA MET A 290 -4.49 -17.51 -17.78
C MET A 290 -5.02 -16.51 -18.83
N LYS A 291 -4.49 -16.53 -20.06
CA LYS A 291 -4.98 -15.68 -21.17
C LYS A 291 -6.44 -16.01 -21.51
N LYS A 292 -6.76 -17.31 -21.55
CA LYS A 292 -8.11 -17.75 -21.81
C LYS A 292 -9.09 -17.35 -20.68
N ALA A 293 -8.69 -17.51 -19.42
CA ALA A 293 -9.51 -17.12 -18.29
C ALA A 293 -9.80 -15.61 -18.30
N GLU A 294 -8.79 -14.78 -18.56
CA GLU A 294 -8.94 -13.34 -18.73
C GLU A 294 -9.93 -12.99 -19.84
N GLN A 295 -9.80 -13.62 -21.00
CA GLN A 295 -10.71 -13.45 -22.13
C GLN A 295 -12.15 -13.84 -21.77
N ARG A 296 -12.35 -14.99 -21.10
CA ARG A 296 -13.68 -15.46 -20.69
C ARG A 296 -14.36 -14.50 -19.71
N LEU A 297 -13.62 -13.97 -18.75
CA LEU A 297 -14.15 -12.95 -17.83
C LEU A 297 -14.62 -11.69 -18.57
N LEU A 298 -13.89 -11.25 -19.59
CA LEU A 298 -14.27 -10.11 -20.42
C LEU A 298 -15.51 -10.43 -21.27
N GLU A 299 -15.60 -11.64 -21.85
CA GLU A 299 -16.75 -12.09 -22.63
C GLU A 299 -18.02 -12.14 -21.79
N GLU A 300 -17.98 -12.69 -20.58
CA GLU A 300 -19.12 -12.73 -19.67
C GLU A 300 -19.57 -11.33 -19.23
N ASN A 301 -18.65 -10.45 -18.94
CA ASN A 301 -18.97 -9.06 -18.65
C ASN A 301 -19.69 -8.39 -19.83
N ARG A 302 -19.21 -8.62 -21.06
CA ARG A 302 -19.86 -8.13 -22.28
C ARG A 302 -21.29 -8.71 -22.46
N ARG A 303 -21.52 -9.98 -22.11
CA ARG A 303 -22.86 -10.63 -22.20
C ARG A 303 -23.87 -9.91 -21.31
N VAL A 304 -23.50 -9.55 -20.09
CA VAL A 304 -24.39 -8.78 -19.21
C VAL A 304 -24.77 -7.44 -19.85
N GLN A 305 -23.78 -6.72 -20.42
CA GLN A 305 -24.03 -5.43 -21.06
C GLN A 305 -24.90 -5.53 -22.29
N LEU A 306 -24.86 -6.65 -23.02
CA LEU A 306 -25.58 -6.79 -24.27
C LEU A 306 -27.04 -7.21 -24.09
N TYR A 307 -27.33 -8.14 -23.16
CA TYR A 307 -28.67 -8.74 -23.12
C TYR A 307 -29.11 -9.26 -21.75
N LEU A 308 -28.30 -9.20 -20.71
CA LEU A 308 -28.72 -9.59 -19.34
C LEU A 308 -29.09 -8.36 -18.50
N HIS A 309 -29.71 -8.57 -17.37
CA HIS A 309 -29.98 -7.49 -16.43
C HIS A 309 -28.70 -7.15 -15.62
N GLU A 310 -28.47 -5.85 -15.36
CA GLU A 310 -27.25 -5.34 -14.72
C GLU A 310 -26.96 -5.97 -13.34
N THR A 311 -28.00 -6.35 -12.58
CA THR A 311 -27.84 -6.99 -11.27
C THR A 311 -27.13 -8.33 -11.32
N THR A 312 -27.19 -9.04 -12.44
CA THR A 312 -26.51 -10.33 -12.65
C THR A 312 -25.00 -10.19 -12.74
N LEU A 313 -24.47 -8.99 -13.02
CA LEU A 313 -23.03 -8.76 -13.19
C LEU A 313 -22.21 -9.27 -12.01
N THR A 314 -22.60 -8.92 -10.79
CA THR A 314 -21.86 -9.27 -9.58
C THR A 314 -21.91 -10.78 -9.29
N SER A 315 -23.07 -11.39 -9.45
CA SER A 315 -23.26 -12.83 -9.22
C SER A 315 -22.50 -13.66 -10.26
N LEU A 316 -22.57 -13.24 -11.53
CA LEU A 316 -21.88 -13.91 -12.64
C LEU A 316 -20.35 -13.77 -12.50
N ALA A 317 -19.84 -12.57 -12.23
CA ALA A 317 -18.41 -12.34 -12.00
C ALA A 317 -17.89 -13.26 -10.90
N ARG A 318 -18.59 -13.33 -9.74
CA ARG A 318 -18.20 -14.20 -8.63
C ARG A 318 -18.20 -15.68 -9.00
N THR A 319 -19.21 -16.14 -9.77
CA THR A 319 -19.27 -17.54 -10.24
C THR A 319 -18.12 -17.86 -11.18
N CYS A 320 -17.83 -16.98 -12.15
CA CYS A 320 -16.72 -17.16 -13.07
C CYS A 320 -15.35 -17.11 -12.36
N GLU A 321 -15.15 -16.15 -11.46
CA GLU A 321 -13.94 -16.02 -10.65
C GLU A 321 -13.69 -17.27 -9.81
N LYS A 322 -14.75 -17.81 -9.19
CA LYS A 322 -14.65 -19.07 -8.43
C LYS A 322 -14.16 -20.22 -9.30
N VAL A 323 -14.84 -20.46 -10.44
CA VAL A 323 -14.57 -21.64 -11.27
C VAL A 323 -13.28 -21.51 -12.07
N LEU A 324 -13.01 -20.31 -12.65
CA LEU A 324 -11.84 -20.11 -13.49
C LEU A 324 -10.55 -19.84 -12.70
N ILE A 325 -10.65 -19.34 -11.47
CA ILE A 325 -9.47 -18.92 -10.70
C ILE A 325 -9.39 -19.65 -9.37
N GLU A 326 -10.40 -19.56 -8.50
CA GLU A 326 -10.32 -20.06 -7.13
C GLU A 326 -10.12 -21.58 -7.07
N GLU A 327 -10.84 -22.36 -7.88
CA GLU A 327 -10.70 -23.83 -7.96
C GLU A 327 -9.35 -24.28 -8.53
N HIS A 328 -8.57 -23.38 -9.16
CA HIS A 328 -7.28 -23.67 -9.77
C HIS A 328 -6.11 -22.95 -9.09
N LEU A 329 -6.31 -22.33 -7.91
CA LEU A 329 -5.27 -21.59 -7.20
C LEU A 329 -4.00 -22.40 -6.96
N ASP A 330 -4.09 -23.68 -6.65
CA ASP A 330 -2.92 -24.55 -6.43
C ASP A 330 -2.05 -24.66 -7.68
N ILE A 331 -2.65 -24.70 -8.85
CA ILE A 331 -1.96 -24.74 -10.14
C ILE A 331 -1.25 -23.41 -10.38
N PHE A 332 -1.92 -22.30 -10.14
CA PHE A 332 -1.32 -20.96 -10.22
C PHE A 332 -0.17 -20.78 -9.24
N HIS A 333 -0.32 -21.23 -7.99
CA HIS A 333 0.75 -21.16 -7.00
C HIS A 333 2.00 -21.93 -7.42
N ASN A 334 1.85 -23.09 -8.05
CA ASN A 334 2.98 -23.88 -8.52
C ASN A 334 3.65 -23.23 -9.74
N GLU A 335 2.87 -22.73 -10.69
CA GLU A 335 3.39 -22.06 -11.88
C GLU A 335 4.07 -20.73 -11.53
N PHE A 336 3.60 -20.03 -10.49
CA PHE A 336 4.19 -18.77 -10.02
C PHE A 336 5.68 -18.90 -9.74
N GLN A 337 6.11 -20.01 -9.13
CA GLN A 337 7.52 -20.26 -8.84
C GLN A 337 8.34 -20.46 -10.14
N SER A 338 7.78 -21.12 -11.15
CA SER A 338 8.39 -21.28 -12.47
C SER A 338 8.55 -19.94 -13.17
N LEU A 339 7.49 -19.15 -13.22
CA LEU A 339 7.48 -17.82 -13.82
C LEU A 339 8.49 -16.87 -13.17
N LEU A 340 8.64 -16.93 -11.83
CA LEU A 340 9.66 -16.16 -11.10
C LEU A 340 11.08 -16.60 -11.45
N ASN A 341 11.33 -17.88 -11.66
CA ASN A 341 12.65 -18.38 -12.05
C ASN A 341 13.04 -17.98 -13.46
N ASP A 342 12.06 -17.94 -14.35
CA ASP A 342 12.23 -17.64 -15.77
C ASP A 342 12.13 -16.13 -16.10
N ASP A 343 11.90 -15.29 -15.09
CA ASP A 343 11.74 -13.83 -15.20
C ASP A 343 10.62 -13.40 -16.18
N LYS A 344 9.50 -14.16 -16.23
CA LYS A 344 8.33 -13.89 -17.10
C LYS A 344 7.37 -12.87 -16.49
N ASN A 345 7.77 -11.60 -16.51
CA ASN A 345 7.05 -10.53 -15.83
C ASN A 345 5.63 -10.29 -16.35
N GLU A 346 5.38 -10.46 -17.65
CA GLU A 346 4.04 -10.29 -18.25
C GLU A 346 3.04 -11.34 -17.72
N ASP A 347 3.47 -12.61 -17.65
CA ASP A 347 2.63 -13.69 -17.15
C ASP A 347 2.43 -13.59 -15.63
N LEU A 348 3.45 -13.13 -14.89
CA LEU A 348 3.32 -12.80 -13.47
C LEU A 348 2.30 -11.67 -13.23
N GLY A 349 2.31 -10.63 -14.07
CA GLY A 349 1.33 -9.55 -14.02
C GLY A 349 -0.08 -10.04 -14.33
N ARG A 350 -0.25 -10.90 -15.31
CA ARG A 350 -1.55 -11.52 -15.63
C ARG A 350 -2.06 -12.40 -14.49
N MET A 351 -1.17 -13.20 -13.90
CA MET A 351 -1.52 -14.01 -12.72
C MET A 351 -1.96 -13.12 -11.54
N PHE A 352 -1.27 -12.04 -11.29
CA PHE A 352 -1.65 -11.06 -10.26
C PHE A 352 -3.05 -10.49 -10.52
N GLU A 353 -3.35 -10.06 -11.76
CA GLU A 353 -4.65 -9.49 -12.14
C GLU A 353 -5.81 -10.49 -11.98
N LEU A 354 -5.55 -11.78 -12.22
CA LEU A 354 -6.54 -12.81 -12.00
C LEU A 354 -6.74 -13.12 -10.51
N VAL A 355 -5.65 -13.42 -9.81
CA VAL A 355 -5.70 -13.90 -8.42
C VAL A 355 -6.13 -12.80 -7.43
N GLN A 356 -5.88 -11.52 -7.72
CA GLN A 356 -6.34 -10.41 -6.87
C GLN A 356 -7.87 -10.33 -6.74
N LYS A 357 -8.62 -10.91 -7.69
CA LYS A 357 -10.09 -10.97 -7.64
C LYS A 357 -10.61 -11.92 -6.55
N ILE A 358 -9.77 -12.85 -6.12
CA ILE A 358 -10.12 -13.86 -5.11
C ILE A 358 -9.77 -13.34 -3.71
N PRO A 359 -10.71 -13.41 -2.75
CA PRO A 359 -10.43 -13.03 -1.37
C PRO A 359 -9.25 -13.80 -0.80
N ASN A 360 -8.23 -13.10 -0.31
CA ASN A 360 -6.97 -13.65 0.22
C ASN A 360 -6.12 -14.45 -0.79
N GLY A 361 -6.46 -14.49 -2.07
CA GLY A 361 -5.74 -15.25 -3.09
C GLY A 361 -4.26 -14.87 -3.22
N LEU A 362 -3.93 -13.60 -3.05
CA LEU A 362 -2.55 -13.10 -3.15
C LEU A 362 -1.63 -13.51 -1.99
N THR A 363 -2.15 -14.04 -0.90
CA THR A 363 -1.36 -14.31 0.32
C THR A 363 -0.24 -15.30 0.05
N GLU A 364 -0.54 -16.41 -0.62
CA GLU A 364 0.47 -17.43 -0.93
C GLU A 364 1.47 -16.94 -1.99
N LEU A 365 1.05 -16.18 -2.98
CA LEU A 365 1.94 -15.56 -3.96
C LEU A 365 2.95 -14.62 -3.30
N ARG A 366 2.49 -13.81 -2.33
CA ARG A 366 3.34 -12.93 -1.55
C ARG A 366 4.37 -13.71 -0.72
N ASN A 367 3.97 -14.81 -0.10
CA ASN A 367 4.87 -15.69 0.66
C ASN A 367 5.92 -16.32 -0.24
N ARG A 368 5.52 -16.85 -1.40
CA ARG A 368 6.43 -17.44 -2.38
C ARG A 368 7.41 -16.42 -2.95
N LEU A 369 6.95 -15.21 -3.25
CA LEU A 369 7.84 -14.12 -3.67
C LEU A 369 8.86 -13.79 -2.59
N GLU A 370 8.45 -13.66 -1.32
CA GLU A 370 9.36 -13.41 -0.20
C GLU A 370 10.46 -14.47 -0.10
N LEU A 371 10.09 -15.75 -0.18
CA LEU A 371 11.04 -16.87 -0.13
C LEU A 371 11.98 -16.87 -1.34
N HIS A 372 11.44 -16.61 -2.53
CA HIS A 372 12.22 -16.54 -3.76
C HIS A 372 13.26 -15.42 -3.70
N ILE A 373 12.87 -14.20 -3.34
CA ILE A 373 13.78 -13.06 -3.22
C ILE A 373 14.85 -13.34 -2.15
N CYS A 374 14.45 -13.89 -1.01
CA CYS A 374 15.38 -14.25 0.05
C CYS A 374 16.43 -15.27 -0.44
N SER A 375 16.00 -16.32 -1.12
CA SER A 375 16.89 -17.32 -1.70
C SER A 375 17.85 -16.72 -2.72
N LYS A 376 17.36 -15.95 -3.69
CA LYS A 376 18.19 -15.30 -4.71
C LYS A 376 19.16 -14.29 -4.13
N GLY A 377 18.74 -13.53 -3.09
CA GLY A 377 19.61 -12.62 -2.36
C GLY A 377 20.73 -13.35 -1.63
N LEU A 378 20.42 -14.46 -0.95
CA LEU A 378 21.42 -15.29 -0.28
C LEU A 378 22.40 -15.92 -1.29
N ASP A 379 21.91 -16.42 -2.41
CA ASP A 379 22.71 -16.99 -3.48
C ASP A 379 23.65 -15.96 -4.11
N ALA A 380 23.17 -14.75 -4.36
CA ALA A 380 23.97 -13.66 -4.90
C ALA A 380 25.11 -13.28 -3.95
N ILE A 381 24.82 -13.17 -2.66
CA ILE A 381 25.84 -12.83 -1.65
C ILE A 381 26.81 -13.99 -1.42
N SER A 382 26.35 -15.24 -1.46
CA SER A 382 27.20 -16.40 -1.26
C SER A 382 28.26 -16.55 -2.35
N LYS A 383 27.95 -16.16 -3.59
CA LYS A 383 28.88 -16.15 -4.73
C LYS A 383 30.05 -15.18 -4.56
N LEU A 384 29.94 -14.19 -3.68
CA LEU A 384 31.00 -13.22 -3.42
C LEU A 384 32.18 -13.83 -2.65
N GLY A 385 31.94 -14.87 -1.83
CA GLY A 385 32.98 -15.51 -1.03
C GLY A 385 33.75 -14.52 -0.14
N GLU A 386 35.05 -14.71 -0.01
CA GLU A 386 35.93 -13.83 0.77
C GLU A 386 36.07 -12.42 0.18
N ALA A 387 35.85 -12.24 -1.11
CA ALA A 387 35.87 -10.92 -1.74
C ALA A 387 34.81 -10.00 -1.15
N GLY A 388 33.61 -10.51 -0.90
CA GLY A 388 32.50 -9.76 -0.25
C GLY A 388 32.80 -9.37 1.19
N LEU A 389 33.66 -10.12 1.90
CA LEU A 389 34.09 -9.77 3.26
C LEU A 389 35.04 -8.57 3.28
N ASN A 390 35.86 -8.42 2.24
CA ASN A 390 36.95 -7.44 2.18
C ASN A 390 36.60 -6.21 1.31
N ASP A 391 35.69 -6.34 0.35
CA ASP A 391 35.26 -5.23 -0.52
C ASP A 391 33.84 -4.76 -0.20
N PRO A 392 33.69 -3.64 0.55
CA PRO A 392 32.40 -3.07 0.89
C PRO A 392 31.56 -2.66 -0.32
N LYS A 393 32.21 -2.17 -1.39
CA LYS A 393 31.51 -1.74 -2.60
C LYS A 393 30.85 -2.91 -3.29
N LEU A 394 31.58 -4.00 -3.47
CA LEU A 394 31.06 -5.21 -4.10
C LEU A 394 29.87 -5.77 -3.34
N TYR A 395 29.97 -5.85 -2.00
CA TYR A 395 28.89 -6.34 -1.15
C TYR A 395 27.60 -5.50 -1.25
N VAL A 396 27.74 -4.17 -1.12
CA VAL A 396 26.58 -3.27 -1.11
C VAL A 396 25.94 -3.20 -2.50
N ASN A 397 26.73 -3.14 -3.56
CA ASN A 397 26.18 -3.11 -4.93
C ASN A 397 25.42 -4.39 -5.25
N THR A 398 25.97 -5.58 -4.93
CA THR A 398 25.25 -6.86 -5.12
C THR A 398 23.90 -6.87 -4.37
N THR A 399 23.87 -6.32 -3.16
CA THR A 399 22.65 -6.21 -2.38
C THR A 399 21.61 -5.29 -3.04
N LEU A 400 22.07 -4.14 -3.55
CA LEU A 400 21.24 -3.16 -4.24
C LEU A 400 20.75 -3.66 -5.61
N ASP A 401 21.58 -4.42 -6.34
CA ASP A 401 21.19 -5.03 -7.61
C ASP A 401 20.02 -6.01 -7.44
N VAL A 402 20.08 -6.85 -6.40
CA VAL A 402 18.96 -7.75 -6.05
C VAL A 402 17.70 -6.94 -5.69
N TYR A 403 17.83 -5.93 -4.84
CA TYR A 403 16.71 -5.07 -4.49
C TYR A 403 16.10 -4.40 -5.73
N SER A 404 16.92 -3.80 -6.59
CA SER A 404 16.47 -3.05 -7.78
C SER A 404 15.76 -3.95 -8.77
N LYS A 405 16.27 -5.18 -9.01
CA LYS A 405 15.62 -6.18 -9.87
C LYS A 405 14.19 -6.48 -9.38
N TYR A 406 14.05 -6.81 -8.10
CA TYR A 406 12.74 -7.20 -7.56
C TYR A 406 11.82 -6.02 -7.26
N LYS A 407 12.38 -4.83 -7.02
CA LYS A 407 11.57 -3.60 -6.96
C LYS A 407 10.96 -3.29 -8.33
N ALA A 408 11.72 -3.44 -9.41
CA ALA A 408 11.20 -3.30 -10.76
C ALA A 408 10.12 -4.35 -11.05
N LEU A 409 10.34 -5.63 -10.69
CA LEU A 409 9.33 -6.67 -10.82
C LEU A 409 8.03 -6.31 -10.08
N VAL A 410 8.11 -5.86 -8.83
CA VAL A 410 6.92 -5.49 -8.05
C VAL A 410 6.19 -4.29 -8.67
N SER A 411 6.93 -3.33 -9.21
CA SER A 411 6.33 -2.18 -9.90
C SER A 411 5.65 -2.58 -11.20
N ASP A 412 6.33 -3.34 -12.05
CA ASP A 412 5.88 -3.66 -13.39
C ASP A 412 4.78 -4.72 -13.40
N ALA A 413 4.99 -5.83 -12.68
CA ALA A 413 4.06 -6.96 -12.67
C ALA A 413 2.95 -6.83 -11.61
N PHE A 414 3.26 -6.29 -10.44
CA PHE A 414 2.31 -6.24 -9.30
C PHE A 414 1.83 -4.83 -8.96
N LYS A 415 2.09 -3.84 -9.82
CA LYS A 415 1.57 -2.46 -9.75
C LYS A 415 1.79 -1.79 -8.38
N ASP A 416 2.96 -2.04 -7.78
CA ASP A 416 3.33 -1.55 -6.45
C ASP A 416 2.34 -1.97 -5.33
N ASP A 417 1.71 -3.15 -5.44
CA ASP A 417 0.82 -3.67 -4.40
C ASP A 417 1.51 -3.64 -3.03
N PRO A 418 0.87 -3.07 -1.99
CA PRO A 418 1.49 -2.93 -0.67
C PRO A 418 1.91 -4.25 -0.03
N GLY A 419 1.19 -5.34 -0.31
CA GLY A 419 1.50 -6.66 0.22
C GLY A 419 2.75 -7.28 -0.42
N PHE A 420 2.93 -7.12 -1.74
CA PHE A 420 4.13 -7.55 -2.44
C PHE A 420 5.33 -6.67 -2.08
N MET A 421 5.13 -5.36 -1.91
CA MET A 421 6.17 -4.46 -1.38
C MET A 421 6.62 -4.87 0.03
N ALA A 422 5.68 -5.21 0.91
CA ALA A 422 6.01 -5.71 2.24
C ALA A 422 6.77 -7.05 2.21
N SER A 423 6.48 -7.91 1.22
CA SER A 423 7.21 -9.17 1.02
C SER A 423 8.64 -8.93 0.55
N LEU A 424 8.85 -7.98 -0.37
CA LEU A 424 10.18 -7.51 -0.77
C LEU A 424 10.95 -6.94 0.44
N ASP A 425 10.32 -6.08 1.22
CA ASP A 425 10.93 -5.48 2.42
C ASP A 425 11.35 -6.55 3.45
N ARG A 426 10.49 -7.54 3.70
CA ARG A 426 10.81 -8.65 4.62
C ARG A 426 11.95 -9.53 4.11
N ALA A 427 11.94 -9.85 2.80
CA ALA A 427 13.00 -10.63 2.17
C ALA A 427 14.35 -9.92 2.25
N CYS A 428 14.39 -8.61 1.91
CA CYS A 428 15.59 -7.79 2.03
C CYS A 428 16.09 -7.73 3.47
N GLY A 429 15.19 -7.53 4.43
CA GLY A 429 15.55 -7.58 5.85
C GLY A 429 16.19 -8.91 6.26
N LYS A 430 15.72 -10.03 5.72
CA LYS A 430 16.28 -11.35 6.03
C LYS A 430 17.67 -11.56 5.44
N PHE A 431 17.84 -11.41 4.13
CA PHE A 431 19.11 -11.76 3.48
C PHE A 431 20.23 -10.74 3.72
N ILE A 432 19.91 -9.46 3.99
CA ILE A 432 20.92 -8.44 4.32
C ILE A 432 21.52 -8.68 5.70
N ASN A 433 20.71 -9.05 6.70
CA ASN A 433 21.19 -9.21 8.07
C ASN A 433 21.73 -10.61 8.39
N ASN A 434 21.34 -11.63 7.63
CA ASN A 434 21.82 -12.99 7.84
C ASN A 434 22.15 -13.67 6.50
N ASN A 435 23.43 -13.73 6.17
CA ASN A 435 23.93 -14.25 4.90
C ASN A 435 25.31 -14.92 5.07
N ALA A 436 25.87 -15.46 3.99
CA ALA A 436 27.16 -16.14 4.01
C ALA A 436 28.31 -15.26 4.55
N ILE A 437 28.31 -13.95 4.25
CA ILE A 437 29.34 -13.01 4.71
C ILE A 437 29.24 -12.79 6.24
N THR A 438 28.03 -12.63 6.78
CA THR A 438 27.82 -12.49 8.22
C THR A 438 28.16 -13.77 8.97
N GLN A 439 27.91 -14.93 8.38
CA GLN A 439 28.28 -16.23 8.94
C GLN A 439 29.79 -16.45 8.94
N MET A 440 30.48 -16.15 7.81
CA MET A 440 31.96 -16.22 7.75
C MET A 440 32.62 -15.27 8.76
N ALA A 441 32.05 -14.08 8.94
CA ALA A 441 32.51 -13.13 9.94
C ALA A 441 32.14 -13.51 11.38
N LYS A 442 31.29 -14.54 11.58
CA LYS A 442 30.71 -14.93 12.88
C LYS A 442 30.05 -13.77 13.62
N SER A 443 29.50 -12.80 12.87
CA SER A 443 28.92 -11.58 13.42
C SER A 443 27.82 -11.03 12.53
N SER A 444 26.61 -10.88 13.06
CA SER A 444 25.49 -10.21 12.40
C SER A 444 25.77 -8.72 12.12
N SER A 445 26.72 -8.15 12.88
CA SER A 445 27.14 -6.75 12.76
C SER A 445 28.03 -6.47 11.53
N LYS A 446 28.33 -7.50 10.71
CA LYS A 446 29.22 -7.32 9.53
C LYS A 446 28.58 -6.50 8.41
N SER A 447 27.29 -6.71 8.14
CA SER A 447 26.57 -5.95 7.12
C SER A 447 26.53 -4.44 7.40
N PRO A 448 26.12 -3.96 8.59
CA PRO A 448 26.20 -2.55 8.91
C PRO A 448 27.61 -1.97 8.91
N GLU A 449 28.63 -2.76 9.28
CA GLU A 449 30.03 -2.36 9.18
C GLU A 449 30.45 -2.13 7.72
N LEU A 450 30.11 -3.07 6.81
CA LEU A 450 30.42 -2.95 5.39
C LEU A 450 29.70 -1.75 4.76
N LEU A 451 28.43 -1.54 5.11
CA LEU A 451 27.70 -0.37 4.62
C LEU A 451 28.33 0.95 5.09
N ALA A 452 28.75 1.04 6.36
CA ALA A 452 29.45 2.22 6.87
C ALA A 452 30.79 2.45 6.15
N LYS A 453 31.53 1.38 5.87
CA LYS A 453 32.78 1.44 5.09
C LYS A 453 32.55 1.88 3.65
N TYR A 454 31.47 1.44 3.02
CA TYR A 454 31.10 1.91 1.68
C TYR A 454 30.78 3.39 1.67
N CYS A 455 30.02 3.90 2.64
CA CYS A 455 29.81 5.34 2.81
C CYS A 455 31.13 6.10 2.95
N ASP A 456 32.10 5.57 3.72
CA ASP A 456 33.41 6.18 3.88
C ASP A 456 34.19 6.27 2.55
N LEU A 457 34.11 5.23 1.71
CA LEU A 457 34.71 5.23 0.39
C LEU A 457 34.07 6.29 -0.54
N LEU A 458 32.76 6.46 -0.49
CA LEU A 458 32.02 7.44 -1.31
C LEU A 458 32.31 8.88 -0.90
N LEU A 459 32.37 9.13 0.41
CA LEU A 459 32.52 10.47 0.99
C LEU A 459 33.99 10.91 1.12
N LYS A 460 34.92 10.05 0.79
CA LYS A 460 36.35 10.33 0.87
C LYS A 460 36.88 10.95 -0.41
N LYS A 461 37.72 11.95 -0.27
CA LYS A 461 38.39 12.63 -1.38
C LYS A 461 39.28 11.66 -2.17
N THR A 462 38.92 11.40 -3.42
CA THR A 462 39.63 10.55 -4.35
C THR A 462 40.15 11.36 -5.55
N ALA A 463 41.10 10.81 -6.33
CA ALA A 463 41.62 11.47 -7.50
C ALA A 463 40.62 11.68 -8.64
N LYS A 464 39.55 10.85 -8.69
CA LYS A 464 38.40 11.02 -9.56
C LYS A 464 37.21 11.39 -8.64
N ILE A 465 36.78 12.63 -8.69
CA ILE A 465 35.58 13.10 -7.98
C ILE A 465 34.41 12.75 -8.90
N PRO A 466 33.44 11.91 -8.45
CA PRO A 466 32.19 11.72 -9.16
C PRO A 466 31.44 13.06 -9.30
N GLU A 467 30.59 13.20 -10.30
CA GLU A 467 29.72 14.36 -10.37
C GLU A 467 28.82 14.39 -9.12
N GLU A 468 28.50 15.57 -8.64
CA GLU A 468 27.74 15.75 -7.39
C GLU A 468 26.38 15.07 -7.45
N THR A 469 25.74 15.07 -8.62
CA THR A 469 24.48 14.39 -8.90
C THR A 469 24.60 12.87 -8.81
N GLU A 470 25.67 12.28 -9.33
CA GLU A 470 25.94 10.83 -9.27
C GLU A 470 26.22 10.38 -7.82
N LEU A 471 26.95 11.20 -7.07
CA LEU A 471 27.21 10.94 -5.65
C LEU A 471 25.92 10.98 -4.84
N GLU A 472 25.06 11.96 -5.07
CA GLU A 472 23.78 12.11 -4.37
C GLU A 472 22.83 10.93 -4.64
N GLU A 473 22.77 10.47 -5.90
CA GLU A 473 21.98 9.28 -6.26
C GLU A 473 22.53 8.03 -5.58
N THR A 474 23.86 7.86 -5.56
CA THR A 474 24.49 6.73 -4.86
C THR A 474 24.21 6.77 -3.34
N LEU A 475 24.19 7.95 -2.72
CA LEU A 475 23.81 8.11 -1.32
C LEU A 475 22.33 7.75 -1.08
N ASN A 476 21.44 8.06 -2.02
CA ASN A 476 20.04 7.60 -1.96
C ASN A 476 19.95 6.08 -1.99
N GLN A 477 20.71 5.42 -2.86
CA GLN A 477 20.77 3.95 -2.92
C GLN A 477 21.32 3.34 -1.62
N VAL A 478 22.35 3.95 -1.03
CA VAL A 478 22.87 3.54 0.28
C VAL A 478 21.75 3.59 1.34
N MET A 479 20.89 4.62 1.32
CA MET A 479 19.80 4.73 2.28
C MET A 479 18.73 3.65 2.10
N ILE A 480 18.57 3.10 0.89
CA ILE A 480 17.72 1.92 0.67
C ILE A 480 18.30 0.71 1.42
N ALA A 481 19.60 0.42 1.25
CA ALA A 481 20.24 -0.67 2.00
C ALA A 481 20.17 -0.43 3.52
N PHE A 482 20.39 0.81 3.96
CA PHE A 482 20.32 1.21 5.38
C PHE A 482 18.94 0.98 6.01
N LYS A 483 17.85 1.15 5.23
CA LYS A 483 16.47 0.86 5.68
C LYS A 483 16.35 -0.54 6.29
N TYR A 484 17.01 -1.52 5.68
CA TYR A 484 16.92 -2.94 6.03
C TYR A 484 17.92 -3.40 7.09
N ILE A 485 18.91 -2.60 7.45
CA ILE A 485 19.85 -2.93 8.51
C ILE A 485 19.13 -2.96 9.86
N GLU A 486 19.24 -4.09 10.58
CA GLU A 486 18.69 -4.24 11.94
C GLU A 486 19.58 -3.55 12.99
N ASP A 487 20.90 -3.74 12.90
CA ASP A 487 21.90 -3.22 13.84
C ASP A 487 22.35 -1.79 13.44
N LYS A 488 21.45 -0.81 13.48
CA LYS A 488 21.72 0.59 13.11
C LYS A 488 22.74 1.26 14.03
N ASP A 489 22.83 0.84 15.29
CA ASP A 489 23.84 1.32 16.25
C ASP A 489 25.26 0.97 15.82
N VAL A 490 25.47 -0.21 15.23
CA VAL A 490 26.76 -0.63 14.67
C VAL A 490 27.15 0.30 13.52
N PHE A 491 26.24 0.51 12.57
CA PHE A 491 26.48 1.48 11.48
C PHE A 491 26.85 2.85 12.03
N GLN A 492 26.10 3.37 13.00
CA GLN A 492 26.34 4.67 13.61
C GLN A 492 27.73 4.78 14.21
N LYS A 493 28.18 3.76 14.95
CA LYS A 493 29.51 3.77 15.60
C LYS A 493 30.64 3.77 14.57
N PHE A 494 30.55 2.90 13.55
CA PHE A 494 31.56 2.85 12.48
C PHE A 494 31.54 4.13 11.65
N TYR A 495 30.36 4.59 11.22
CA TYR A 495 30.21 5.81 10.44
C TYR A 495 30.73 7.04 11.20
N SER A 496 30.38 7.18 12.49
CA SER A 496 30.86 8.26 13.36
C SER A 496 32.39 8.32 13.47
N LYS A 497 33.05 7.16 13.62
CA LYS A 497 34.52 7.08 13.64
C LYS A 497 35.14 7.48 12.31
N MET A 498 34.57 7.03 11.21
CA MET A 498 35.07 7.34 9.87
C MET A 498 34.83 8.81 9.53
N LEU A 499 33.66 9.35 9.82
CA LEU A 499 33.35 10.77 9.68
C LEU A 499 34.33 11.63 10.48
N ALA A 500 34.57 11.29 11.74
CA ALA A 500 35.52 12.01 12.58
C ALA A 500 36.91 12.04 11.96
N LYS A 501 37.40 10.89 11.45
CA LYS A 501 38.70 10.80 10.74
C LYS A 501 38.73 11.61 9.45
N ARG A 502 37.64 11.62 8.66
CA ARG A 502 37.56 12.43 7.43
C ARG A 502 37.59 13.92 7.73
N LEU A 503 36.76 14.34 8.70
CA LEU A 503 36.67 15.75 9.07
C LEU A 503 37.96 16.29 9.62
N VAL A 504 38.58 15.63 10.62
CA VAL A 504 39.88 16.06 11.21
C VAL A 504 41.01 15.95 10.21
N GLY A 505 40.98 14.94 9.31
CA GLY A 505 41.97 14.73 8.28
C GLY A 505 41.83 15.63 7.05
N HIS A 506 40.77 16.42 6.93
CA HIS A 506 40.41 17.17 5.70
C HIS A 506 40.32 16.27 4.47
N MET A 507 39.76 15.07 4.63
CA MET A 507 39.70 14.03 3.62
C MET A 507 38.27 13.87 3.03
N SER A 508 37.33 14.70 3.42
CA SER A 508 35.97 14.66 2.87
C SER A 508 35.95 15.14 1.42
N ALA A 509 35.13 14.52 0.58
CA ALA A 509 34.95 14.87 -0.83
C ALA A 509 34.38 16.29 -0.98
N SER A 510 33.28 16.57 -0.26
CA SER A 510 32.71 17.91 -0.12
C SER A 510 31.98 18.05 1.23
N ASP A 511 31.86 19.29 1.72
CA ASP A 511 31.09 19.59 2.94
C ASP A 511 29.59 19.32 2.69
N ASP A 512 29.08 19.60 1.48
CA ASP A 512 27.68 19.39 1.09
C ASP A 512 27.30 17.91 1.08
N ALA A 513 28.18 17.03 0.58
CA ALA A 513 27.94 15.58 0.59
C ALA A 513 27.87 15.02 2.02
N GLU A 514 28.73 15.50 2.94
CA GLU A 514 28.67 15.12 4.36
C GLU A 514 27.36 15.62 5.02
N ALA A 515 26.97 16.86 4.74
CA ALA A 515 25.73 17.45 5.25
C ALA A 515 24.50 16.69 4.71
N SER A 516 24.48 16.34 3.41
CA SER A 516 23.43 15.55 2.79
C SER A 516 23.28 14.19 3.45
N MET A 517 24.37 13.45 3.63
CA MET A 517 24.33 12.13 4.29
C MET A 517 23.84 12.22 5.74
N ILE A 518 24.28 13.21 6.52
CA ILE A 518 23.80 13.43 7.88
C ILE A 518 22.30 13.75 7.88
N SER A 519 21.82 14.57 6.92
CA SER A 519 20.40 14.90 6.77
C SER A 519 19.57 13.68 6.43
N LYS A 520 20.02 12.80 5.51
CA LYS A 520 19.35 11.54 5.17
C LYS A 520 19.25 10.60 6.39
N LEU A 521 20.32 10.47 7.15
CA LEU A 521 20.33 9.68 8.39
C LEU A 521 19.38 10.28 9.44
N LYS A 522 19.30 11.61 9.53
CA LYS A 522 18.35 12.29 10.42
C LYS A 522 16.91 12.04 10.03
N SER A 523 16.60 12.07 8.75
CA SER A 523 15.26 11.76 8.23
C SER A 523 14.86 10.31 8.50
N ALA A 524 15.81 9.38 8.41
CA ALA A 524 15.57 7.94 8.62
C ALA A 524 15.46 7.53 10.10
N CYS A 525 16.28 8.11 10.98
CA CYS A 525 16.44 7.67 12.38
C CYS A 525 16.17 8.76 13.42
N GLY A 526 15.90 9.98 13.01
CA GLY A 526 15.62 11.11 13.90
C GLY A 526 16.87 11.82 14.45
N PHE A 527 16.62 12.92 15.16
CA PHE A 527 17.65 13.81 15.68
C PHE A 527 18.57 13.14 16.70
N GLU A 528 18.02 12.34 17.60
CA GLU A 528 18.81 11.70 18.67
C GLU A 528 19.94 10.81 18.11
N TYR A 529 19.63 10.09 17.01
CA TYR A 529 20.59 9.25 16.31
C TYR A 529 21.73 10.06 15.69
N THR A 530 21.47 11.24 15.16
CA THR A 530 22.42 12.06 14.40
C THR A 530 23.03 13.24 15.18
N SER A 531 22.58 13.49 16.40
CA SER A 531 23.00 14.67 17.18
C SER A 531 24.51 14.83 17.31
N LYS A 532 25.23 13.72 17.57
CA LYS A 532 26.70 13.73 17.66
C LYS A 532 27.36 13.98 16.31
N LEU A 533 26.81 13.40 15.20
CA LEU A 533 27.32 13.60 13.85
C LEU A 533 27.18 15.06 13.41
N GLN A 534 26.02 15.66 13.68
CA GLN A 534 25.78 17.08 13.41
C GLN A 534 26.72 17.97 14.21
N ARG A 535 26.93 17.63 15.49
CA ARG A 535 27.83 18.40 16.33
C ARG A 535 29.28 18.36 15.84
N MET A 536 29.77 17.16 15.44
CA MET A 536 31.08 17.03 14.83
C MET A 536 31.24 17.91 13.59
N PHE A 537 30.24 17.90 12.72
CA PHE A 537 30.24 18.71 11.48
C PHE A 537 30.25 20.22 11.79
N GLN A 538 29.43 20.66 12.76
CA GLN A 538 29.40 22.04 13.22
C GLN A 538 30.71 22.50 13.83
N ASP A 539 31.36 21.67 14.66
CA ASP A 539 32.63 22.00 15.31
C ASP A 539 33.73 22.32 14.27
N ILE A 540 33.72 21.64 13.12
CA ILE A 540 34.66 21.92 12.02
C ILE A 540 34.39 23.30 11.41
N GLY A 541 33.14 23.68 11.19
CA GLY A 541 32.79 25.02 10.73
C GLY A 541 33.25 26.10 11.70
N VAL A 542 32.90 25.95 12.99
CA VAL A 542 33.33 26.88 14.07
C VAL A 542 34.84 26.94 14.18
N SER A 543 35.57 25.81 13.97
CA SER A 543 37.03 25.80 14.01
C SER A 543 37.65 26.55 12.85
N LYS A 544 37.04 26.57 11.66
CA LYS A 544 37.51 27.43 10.54
C LYS A 544 37.50 28.91 10.93
N ASP A 545 36.36 29.36 11.48
CA ASP A 545 36.22 30.76 11.91
C ASP A 545 37.21 31.12 13.04
N LEU A 546 37.42 30.19 13.97
CA LEU A 546 38.31 30.37 15.09
C LEU A 546 39.79 30.47 14.63
N ASN A 547 40.20 29.70 13.60
CA ASN A 547 41.51 29.80 13.00
C ASN A 547 41.73 31.16 12.32
N GLU A 548 40.75 31.71 11.64
CA GLU A 548 40.86 33.04 11.03
C GLU A 548 40.96 34.14 12.11
N GLN A 549 40.20 34.04 13.19
CA GLN A 549 40.30 34.93 14.35
C GLN A 549 41.67 34.84 15.00
N PHE A 550 42.22 33.63 15.17
CA PHE A 550 43.55 33.41 15.73
C PHE A 550 44.67 33.99 14.83
N LYS A 551 44.61 33.82 13.52
CA LYS A 551 45.51 34.43 12.55
C LYS A 551 45.48 35.95 12.64
N THR A 552 44.29 36.51 12.70
CA THR A 552 44.09 37.97 12.86
C THR A 552 44.73 38.46 14.16
N HIS A 553 44.53 37.73 15.26
CA HIS A 553 45.15 38.00 16.53
C HIS A 553 46.70 37.98 16.47
N LEU A 554 47.26 36.92 15.83
CA LEU A 554 48.71 36.80 15.63
C LEU A 554 49.30 37.93 14.78
N THR A 555 48.59 38.42 13.75
CA THR A 555 49.05 39.56 12.95
C THR A 555 49.07 40.89 13.69
N ALA A 556 48.20 41.03 14.72
CA ALA A 556 48.16 42.19 15.57
C ALA A 556 49.26 42.19 16.65
N LEU A 557 49.94 41.08 16.90
CA LEU A 557 51.05 40.94 17.86
C LEU A 557 52.36 41.48 17.31
N ASN A 558 53.30 41.85 18.21
CA ASN A 558 54.66 42.26 17.83
C ASN A 558 55.41 41.14 17.10
N LEU A 559 56.41 41.52 16.28
CA LEU A 559 57.25 40.57 15.51
C LEU A 559 57.87 39.48 16.38
N SER A 560 58.30 39.80 17.61
CA SER A 560 58.89 38.84 18.58
C SER A 560 57.86 37.83 19.13
N GLU A 561 56.59 38.10 18.97
CA GLU A 561 55.50 37.24 19.46
C GLU A 561 54.82 36.39 18.42
N ARG A 562 55.23 36.51 17.13
CA ARG A 562 54.69 35.71 16.04
C ARG A 562 55.14 34.25 16.12
N LEU A 563 54.40 33.35 15.54
CA LEU A 563 54.79 31.94 15.43
C LEU A 563 55.76 31.78 14.26
N ASP A 564 56.76 30.92 14.46
CA ASP A 564 57.74 30.59 13.43
C ASP A 564 57.27 29.50 12.45
N LEU A 565 56.08 28.94 12.69
CA LEU A 565 55.49 27.87 11.90
C LEU A 565 54.02 28.15 11.60
N ASP A 566 53.49 27.58 10.52
CA ASP A 566 52.09 27.56 10.22
C ASP A 566 51.34 26.64 11.19
N PHE A 567 50.38 27.21 11.89
CA PHE A 567 49.61 26.50 12.88
C PHE A 567 48.12 26.61 12.60
N SER A 568 47.44 25.48 12.58
CA SER A 568 45.98 25.42 12.50
C SER A 568 45.43 24.42 13.53
N ILE A 569 44.26 24.69 14.04
CA ILE A 569 43.63 23.93 15.11
C ILE A 569 42.18 23.59 14.80
N GLN A 570 41.75 22.45 15.29
CA GLN A 570 40.34 22.08 15.34
C GLN A 570 39.91 21.94 16.79
N VAL A 571 38.95 22.74 17.22
CA VAL A 571 38.38 22.70 18.57
C VAL A 571 37.12 21.83 18.53
N LEU A 572 37.12 20.75 19.28
CA LEU A 572 36.15 19.69 19.25
C LEU A 572 35.36 19.66 20.55
N SER A 573 34.02 19.53 20.45
CA SER A 573 33.14 19.40 21.62
C SER A 573 33.33 18.08 22.35
N SER A 574 33.61 18.12 23.65
CA SER A 574 33.71 16.90 24.47
C SER A 574 32.45 16.05 24.39
N GLY A 575 32.61 14.73 24.32
CA GLY A 575 31.52 13.76 24.32
C GLY A 575 30.81 13.55 22.96
N SER A 576 31.07 14.39 21.95
CA SER A 576 30.53 14.18 20.59
C SER A 576 31.48 13.40 19.69
N TRP A 577 32.79 13.58 19.88
CA TRP A 577 33.81 12.95 19.08
C TRP A 577 34.23 11.58 19.63
N PRO A 578 34.47 10.58 18.78
CA PRO A 578 34.80 9.22 19.20
C PRO A 578 36.30 9.05 19.52
N PHE A 579 36.98 10.11 19.97
CA PHE A 579 38.38 10.07 20.32
C PHE A 579 38.58 9.87 21.81
N GLN A 580 39.57 9.05 22.15
CA GLN A 580 40.00 8.87 23.55
C GLN A 580 40.93 10.02 23.94
N GLN A 581 40.99 10.32 25.21
CA GLN A 581 41.93 11.33 25.72
C GLN A 581 43.38 10.89 25.41
N SER A 582 44.19 11.85 25.00
CA SER A 582 45.61 11.65 24.75
C SER A 582 46.36 11.56 26.08
N PHE A 583 47.42 10.76 26.07
CA PHE A 583 48.37 10.77 27.18
C PHE A 583 49.29 12.02 27.08
N THR A 584 49.69 12.53 28.22
CA THR A 584 50.69 13.59 28.29
C THR A 584 52.06 13.01 27.90
N PHE A 585 52.81 13.73 27.09
CA PHE A 585 54.22 13.45 26.73
C PHE A 585 55.00 14.76 26.66
N ALA A 586 56.32 14.73 26.61
CA ALA A 586 57.12 15.93 26.48
C ALA A 586 56.98 16.47 25.03
N LEU A 587 56.23 17.58 24.91
CA LEU A 587 56.06 18.23 23.59
C LEU A 587 57.38 18.92 23.19
N PRO A 588 57.86 18.76 21.90
CA PRO A 588 59.02 19.49 21.41
C PRO A 588 58.84 21.01 21.58
N GLN A 589 59.91 21.70 21.90
CA GLN A 589 59.90 23.16 22.17
C GLN A 589 59.37 23.95 20.96
N GLU A 590 59.68 23.47 19.74
CA GLU A 590 59.21 24.08 18.49
C GLU A 590 57.68 24.09 18.36
N LEU A 591 57.02 23.11 18.98
CA LEU A 591 55.56 22.99 18.95
C LEU A 591 54.90 23.62 20.18
N GLU A 592 55.61 23.67 21.31
CA GLU A 592 55.07 24.10 22.62
C GLU A 592 54.59 25.55 22.56
N ARG A 593 55.36 26.43 21.92
CA ARG A 593 55.04 27.87 21.78
C ARG A 593 53.68 28.07 21.08
N SER A 594 53.40 27.34 20.06
CA SER A 594 52.13 27.43 19.32
C SER A 594 50.94 26.97 20.17
N VAL A 595 51.14 25.88 20.90
CA VAL A 595 50.11 25.32 21.82
C VAL A 595 49.79 26.30 22.97
N GLN A 596 50.82 26.89 23.56
CA GLN A 596 50.68 27.89 24.65
C GLN A 596 49.97 29.15 24.15
N ARG A 597 50.37 29.66 22.98
CA ARG A 597 49.76 30.88 22.41
C ARG A 597 48.27 30.67 22.10
N PHE A 598 47.93 29.57 21.47
CA PHE A 598 46.53 29.27 21.20
C PHE A 598 45.73 29.05 22.49
N THR A 599 46.31 28.38 23.47
CA THR A 599 45.63 28.16 24.77
C THR A 599 45.30 29.48 25.45
N HIS A 600 46.26 30.41 25.44
CA HIS A 600 46.06 31.74 26.01
C HIS A 600 44.98 32.53 25.24
N PHE A 601 45.03 32.54 23.91
CA PHE A 601 44.03 33.20 23.07
C PHE A 601 42.62 32.62 23.35
N TYR A 602 42.49 31.33 23.37
CA TYR A 602 41.21 30.66 23.57
C TYR A 602 40.64 30.92 24.98
N SER A 603 41.48 30.83 26.00
CA SER A 603 41.06 31.12 27.36
C SER A 603 40.61 32.57 27.56
N GLY A 604 41.25 33.50 26.84
CA GLY A 604 40.80 34.91 26.84
C GLY A 604 39.42 35.13 26.21
N GLN A 605 39.06 34.35 25.20
CA GLN A 605 37.78 34.45 24.53
C GLN A 605 36.66 33.67 25.25
N HIS A 606 37.01 32.59 25.95
CA HIS A 606 36.03 31.64 26.51
C HIS A 606 36.31 31.34 27.98
N SER A 607 35.71 32.12 28.87
CA SER A 607 35.74 31.86 30.32
C SER A 607 34.98 30.58 30.63
N GLY A 608 35.56 29.68 31.45
CA GLY A 608 34.93 28.45 31.91
C GLY A 608 35.09 27.24 30.98
N ARG A 609 35.80 27.37 29.85
CA ARG A 609 36.16 26.25 28.98
C ARG A 609 37.60 25.82 29.15
N LYS A 610 37.84 24.52 29.21
CA LYS A 610 39.21 23.96 29.32
C LYS A 610 39.54 23.14 28.09
N LEU A 611 40.71 23.38 27.46
CA LEU A 611 41.22 22.61 26.36
C LEU A 611 41.96 21.38 26.86
N HIS A 612 41.70 20.25 26.15
CA HIS A 612 42.47 19.04 26.26
C HIS A 612 43.08 18.70 24.90
N TRP A 613 44.37 18.61 24.82
CA TRP A 613 45.09 18.41 23.56
C TRP A 613 45.06 16.93 23.14
N LEU A 614 44.66 16.65 21.90
CA LEU A 614 44.65 15.31 21.32
C LEU A 614 45.86 15.11 20.40
N TYR A 615 47.05 15.03 20.96
CA TYR A 615 48.30 14.94 20.19
C TYR A 615 48.38 13.72 19.27
N HIS A 616 47.73 12.61 19.63
CA HIS A 616 47.65 11.40 18.78
C HIS A 616 46.87 11.61 17.48
N MET A 617 46.03 12.65 17.42
CA MET A 617 45.26 13.04 16.22
C MET A 617 45.94 14.17 15.46
N SER A 618 46.97 14.77 16.05
CA SER A 618 47.67 15.89 15.48
C SER A 618 48.77 15.44 14.50
N LYS A 619 48.98 16.20 13.46
CA LYS A 619 49.97 15.95 12.40
C LYS A 619 50.66 17.24 11.99
N GLY A 620 51.85 17.14 11.46
CA GLY A 620 52.60 18.28 10.93
C GLY A 620 53.47 17.87 9.77
N GLU A 621 54.22 18.85 9.28
CA GLU A 621 55.19 18.67 8.23
C GLU A 621 56.59 19.03 8.75
N ILE A 622 57.52 18.11 8.59
CA ILE A 622 58.94 18.31 8.90
C ILE A 622 59.72 18.40 7.61
N THR A 623 60.54 19.44 7.44
CA THR A 623 61.50 19.55 6.33
C THR A 623 62.84 19.00 6.78
N THR A 624 63.39 18.06 6.03
CA THR A 624 64.66 17.40 6.35
C THR A 624 65.85 18.21 5.82
N ASN A 625 66.89 18.37 6.66
CA ASN A 625 68.09 19.03 6.31
C ASN A 625 69.33 18.08 6.31
N CYS A 626 69.10 16.85 6.82
CA CYS A 626 70.20 15.84 7.01
C CYS A 626 70.38 14.94 5.80
N PHE A 627 69.58 15.01 4.77
CA PHE A 627 69.68 14.18 3.57
C PHE A 627 70.18 14.98 2.36
N LYS A 628 70.64 14.24 1.37
CA LYS A 628 71.09 14.85 0.10
C LYS A 628 70.04 15.72 -0.58
N ASN A 629 68.76 15.30 -0.51
CA ASN A 629 67.66 16.07 -1.01
C ASN A 629 66.84 16.55 0.17
N LYS A 630 66.17 17.73 0.07
CA LYS A 630 65.24 18.21 1.06
C LYS A 630 63.91 17.51 0.86
N TYR A 631 63.42 16.75 1.83
CA TYR A 631 62.13 16.12 1.87
C TYR A 631 61.19 16.83 2.83
N THR A 632 59.91 16.89 2.50
CA THR A 632 58.87 17.30 3.41
C THR A 632 58.11 16.05 3.89
N LEU A 633 58.28 15.69 5.13
CA LEU A 633 57.67 14.53 5.76
C LEU A 633 56.39 14.92 6.46
N GLN A 634 55.23 14.37 6.05
CA GLN A 634 54.00 14.46 6.80
C GLN A 634 54.02 13.41 7.93
N ALA A 635 54.05 13.84 9.16
CA ALA A 635 54.27 13.00 10.33
C ALA A 635 53.21 13.27 11.39
N SER A 636 52.95 12.27 12.25
CA SER A 636 52.18 12.46 13.49
C SER A 636 53.04 13.25 14.50
N THR A 637 52.40 13.86 15.49
CA THR A 637 53.12 14.59 16.54
C THR A 637 54.12 13.71 17.28
N PHE A 638 53.80 12.43 17.50
CA PHE A 638 54.73 11.48 18.12
C PHE A 638 55.93 11.18 17.21
N GLN A 639 55.72 11.02 15.90
CA GLN A 639 56.80 10.84 14.94
C GLN A 639 57.67 12.09 14.87
N MET A 640 57.08 13.29 14.91
CA MET A 640 57.84 14.54 14.96
C MET A 640 58.70 14.63 16.21
N ALA A 641 58.11 14.29 17.40
CA ALA A 641 58.83 14.32 18.67
C ALA A 641 60.07 13.39 18.68
N VAL A 642 59.98 12.22 18.07
CA VAL A 642 61.09 11.29 17.91
C VAL A 642 62.13 11.83 16.89
N LEU A 643 61.69 12.27 15.72
CA LEU A 643 62.59 12.75 14.67
C LEU A 643 63.34 14.02 15.08
N LEU A 644 62.74 14.92 15.84
CA LEU A 644 63.35 16.16 16.32
C LEU A 644 64.49 15.90 17.31
N GLN A 645 64.50 14.74 18.02
CA GLN A 645 65.65 14.38 18.93
C GLN A 645 66.95 14.21 18.10
N TYR A 646 66.84 13.75 16.84
CA TYR A 646 67.99 13.57 15.96
C TYR A 646 68.65 14.90 15.46
N ASN A 647 68.15 16.05 15.90
CA ASN A 647 68.87 17.32 15.82
C ASN A 647 70.02 17.42 16.80
N ASN A 648 69.96 16.63 17.89
CA ASN A 648 70.96 16.71 18.98
C ASN A 648 72.00 15.60 18.92
N ALA A 649 71.76 14.45 18.34
CA ALA A 649 72.66 13.33 18.16
C ALA A 649 72.15 12.39 17.04
N ASP A 650 73.04 11.64 16.40
CA ASP A 650 72.71 10.74 15.27
C ASP A 650 72.18 9.35 15.74
N GLN A 651 72.32 9.02 17.02
CA GLN A 651 72.00 7.75 17.60
C GLN A 651 71.38 7.93 18.98
N PHE A 652 70.32 7.12 19.25
CA PHE A 652 69.69 7.03 20.59
C PHE A 652 69.25 5.59 20.85
N SER A 653 69.39 5.15 22.12
CA SER A 653 68.70 3.96 22.56
C SER A 653 67.18 4.20 22.67
N VAL A 654 66.38 3.15 22.56
CA VAL A 654 64.92 3.22 22.77
C VAL A 654 64.62 3.81 24.15
N GLN A 655 65.40 3.47 25.17
CA GLN A 655 65.24 4.02 26.52
C GLN A 655 65.52 5.56 26.57
N GLN A 656 66.57 6.01 25.92
CA GLN A 656 66.85 7.44 25.80
C GLN A 656 65.77 8.22 25.08
N LEU A 657 65.17 7.64 23.98
CA LEU A 657 64.05 8.25 23.31
C LEU A 657 62.78 8.27 24.19
N PHE A 658 62.62 7.23 25.02
CA PHE A 658 61.51 7.21 26.00
C PHE A 658 61.71 8.31 27.07
N GLU A 659 62.87 8.45 27.62
CA GLU A 659 63.17 9.46 28.64
C GLU A 659 63.08 10.90 28.12
N SER A 660 63.55 11.15 26.93
CA SER A 660 63.48 12.47 26.31
C SER A 660 62.09 12.89 25.83
N THR A 661 61.30 11.94 25.28
CA THR A 661 59.98 12.24 24.72
C THR A 661 58.85 11.98 25.73
N GLN A 662 59.06 11.14 26.76
CA GLN A 662 58.02 10.68 27.70
C GLN A 662 56.80 10.06 27.02
N ILE A 663 56.94 9.60 25.76
CA ILE A 663 55.93 8.84 25.07
C ILE A 663 55.79 7.46 25.68
N LYS A 664 54.59 6.97 25.94
CA LYS A 664 54.41 5.62 26.48
C LYS A 664 55.18 4.59 25.64
N MET A 665 55.91 3.69 26.30
CA MET A 665 56.78 2.71 25.66
C MET A 665 56.10 1.93 24.54
N GLU A 666 54.88 1.46 24.73
CA GLU A 666 54.10 0.75 23.70
C GLU A 666 53.89 1.63 22.41
N THR A 667 53.59 2.91 22.62
CA THR A 667 53.37 3.84 21.50
C THR A 667 54.70 4.24 20.86
N LEU A 668 55.74 4.43 21.64
CA LEU A 668 57.10 4.76 21.17
C LEU A 668 57.65 3.67 20.29
N VAL A 669 57.57 2.42 20.70
CA VAL A 669 58.00 1.25 19.92
C VAL A 669 57.29 1.17 18.60
N GLN A 670 55.98 1.44 18.55
CA GLN A 670 55.19 1.49 17.31
C GLN A 670 55.66 2.64 16.39
N VAL A 671 55.90 3.82 16.96
CA VAL A 671 56.41 4.98 16.20
C VAL A 671 57.80 4.67 15.57
N ILE A 672 58.70 4.12 16.37
CA ILE A 672 60.04 3.72 15.89
C ILE A 672 59.92 2.68 14.77
N GLN A 673 59.05 1.68 14.92
CA GLN A 673 58.85 0.67 13.89
C GLN A 673 58.33 1.27 12.58
N ILE A 674 57.43 2.24 12.61
CA ILE A 674 56.95 2.93 11.42
C ILE A 674 58.12 3.70 10.75
N LEU A 675 58.98 4.34 11.53
CA LEU A 675 60.12 5.09 11.03
C LEU A 675 61.24 4.18 10.46
N LEU A 676 61.45 3.00 11.03
CA LEU A 676 62.31 1.95 10.48
C LEU A 676 61.77 1.43 9.14
N LYS A 677 60.48 1.08 9.07
CA LYS A 677 59.83 0.68 7.80
C LYS A 677 59.88 1.75 6.74
N ALA A 678 59.77 3.01 7.13
CA ALA A 678 59.91 4.14 6.22
C ALA A 678 61.37 4.37 5.78
N LYS A 679 62.34 3.64 6.38
CA LYS A 679 63.80 3.79 6.15
C LYS A 679 64.33 5.19 6.45
N LEU A 680 63.72 5.88 7.39
CA LEU A 680 64.21 7.14 7.95
C LEU A 680 65.19 6.89 9.09
N LEU A 681 64.91 5.83 9.83
CA LEU A 681 65.77 5.32 10.88
C LEU A 681 66.26 3.92 10.48
N GLN A 682 67.35 3.49 11.08
CA GLN A 682 67.97 2.18 10.92
C GLN A 682 68.36 1.60 12.30
N CYS A 683 68.42 0.28 12.37
CA CYS A 683 68.92 -0.46 13.51
C CYS A 683 70.00 -1.42 13.04
N GLU A 684 71.15 -1.45 13.71
CA GLU A 684 72.27 -2.33 13.33
C GLU A 684 72.19 -3.69 14.00
N ASP A 685 71.22 -3.87 14.96
CA ASP A 685 71.00 -5.14 15.62
C ASP A 685 70.29 -6.15 14.71
N PRO A 686 70.91 -7.27 14.33
CA PRO A 686 70.35 -8.28 13.44
C PRO A 686 69.12 -9.01 14.01
N ASN A 687 68.89 -8.91 15.31
CA ASN A 687 67.75 -9.53 15.97
C ASN A 687 66.46 -8.71 15.89
N VAL A 688 66.56 -7.46 15.42
CA VAL A 688 65.40 -6.57 15.27
C VAL A 688 64.69 -6.82 13.95
N ASN A 689 63.46 -7.24 14.00
CA ASN A 689 62.61 -7.40 12.84
C ASN A 689 61.77 -6.13 12.64
N GLU A 690 61.92 -5.50 11.48
CA GLU A 690 61.12 -4.30 11.10
C GLU A 690 59.60 -4.55 11.14
N ASP A 691 59.17 -5.80 11.07
CA ASP A 691 57.74 -6.17 11.06
C ASP A 691 57.20 -6.58 12.46
N ASP A 692 58.06 -6.79 13.45
CA ASP A 692 57.68 -7.23 14.79
C ASP A 692 58.14 -6.25 15.88
N SER A 693 57.17 -5.52 16.44
CA SER A 693 57.44 -4.56 17.53
C SER A 693 58.01 -5.18 18.81
N SER A 694 57.80 -6.49 19.02
CA SER A 694 58.28 -7.20 20.23
C SER A 694 59.83 -7.38 20.22
N THR A 695 60.48 -7.16 19.10
CA THR A 695 61.94 -7.31 18.96
C THR A 695 62.71 -6.08 19.44
N LEU A 696 62.08 -4.93 19.64
CA LEU A 696 62.71 -3.69 20.09
C LEU A 696 62.82 -3.66 21.62
N ASN A 697 64.03 -3.76 22.12
CA ASN A 697 64.34 -3.69 23.54
C ASN A 697 64.73 -2.27 24.00
N PRO A 698 64.62 -1.88 25.26
CA PRO A 698 65.04 -0.57 25.78
C PRO A 698 66.50 -0.20 25.47
N SER A 699 67.36 -1.19 25.36
CA SER A 699 68.79 -1.00 25.03
C SER A 699 69.09 -0.94 23.57
N THR A 700 68.14 -1.23 22.65
CA THR A 700 68.33 -1.20 21.22
C THR A 700 68.69 0.21 20.74
N VAL A 701 69.76 0.33 19.99
CA VAL A 701 70.23 1.61 19.46
C VAL A 701 69.70 1.84 18.08
N ILE A 702 69.02 2.98 17.88
CA ILE A 702 68.41 3.43 16.65
C ILE A 702 69.16 4.64 16.12
N SER A 703 69.59 4.59 14.89
CA SER A 703 70.35 5.65 14.24
C SER A 703 69.57 6.24 13.04
N LEU A 704 69.96 7.45 12.64
CA LEU A 704 69.40 8.11 11.47
C LEU A 704 69.93 7.46 10.19
N PHE A 705 69.09 7.11 9.24
CA PHE A 705 69.54 6.54 7.97
C PHE A 705 69.87 7.63 6.95
N THR A 706 71.08 8.10 6.97
CA THR A 706 71.59 9.23 6.16
C THR A 706 71.53 9.01 4.64
N GLN A 707 71.40 7.76 4.18
CA GLN A 707 71.32 7.41 2.74
C GLN A 707 69.87 7.35 2.23
N TYR A 708 68.92 7.93 2.97
CA TYR A 708 67.52 7.96 2.59
C TYR A 708 67.26 8.52 1.20
N LYS A 709 66.50 7.81 0.37
CA LYS A 709 66.09 8.24 -0.96
C LYS A 709 64.66 7.89 -1.21
N ASN A 710 63.86 8.84 -1.70
CA ASN A 710 62.49 8.63 -2.10
C ASN A 710 62.26 9.32 -3.46
N LYS A 711 61.37 8.74 -4.29
CA LYS A 711 60.97 9.31 -5.59
C LYS A 711 60.15 10.61 -5.42
N LYS A 712 59.44 10.76 -4.31
CA LYS A 712 58.62 11.94 -3.98
C LYS A 712 59.36 12.81 -2.96
N LEU A 713 59.36 14.12 -3.18
CA LEU A 713 59.94 15.08 -2.21
C LEU A 713 59.01 15.30 -1.02
N ARG A 714 57.69 15.11 -1.19
CA ARG A 714 56.69 15.15 -0.12
C ARG A 714 56.23 13.74 0.19
N VAL A 715 56.53 13.24 1.38
CA VAL A 715 56.32 11.84 1.79
C VAL A 715 55.42 11.80 3.02
N ASN A 716 54.33 11.05 2.96
CA ASN A 716 53.48 10.80 4.10
C ASN A 716 53.99 9.56 4.87
N ILE A 717 54.50 9.77 6.04
CA ILE A 717 54.97 8.72 6.98
C ILE A 717 53.96 8.44 8.08
N ASN A 718 52.85 9.20 8.18
CA ASN A 718 51.76 8.97 9.12
C ASN A 718 50.79 7.93 8.57
N VAL A 719 51.26 6.70 8.39
CA VAL A 719 50.47 5.59 7.85
C VAL A 719 50.17 4.62 9.00
N PRO A 720 48.87 4.31 9.29
CA PRO A 720 48.55 3.35 10.32
C PRO A 720 48.93 1.92 9.92
N MET A 721 49.41 1.13 10.89
CA MET A 721 49.73 -0.28 10.64
C MET A 721 48.45 -1.13 10.47
N LYS A 722 48.52 -2.21 9.66
CA LYS A 722 47.37 -3.13 9.44
C LYS A 722 46.90 -3.82 10.75
N ALA A 723 47.84 -4.11 11.65
CA ALA A 723 47.55 -4.68 12.95
C ALA A 723 46.70 -3.73 13.83
N ASP A 724 47.00 -2.44 13.81
CA ASP A 724 46.28 -1.42 14.57
C ASP A 724 44.83 -1.28 14.10
N LEU A 725 44.59 -1.40 12.80
CA LEU A 725 43.26 -1.31 12.22
C LEU A 725 42.34 -2.46 12.67
N LYS A 726 42.90 -3.69 12.78
CA LYS A 726 42.14 -4.85 13.29
C LYS A 726 41.80 -4.67 14.77
N LEU A 727 42.80 -4.27 15.56
CA LEU A 727 42.63 -4.05 16.98
C LEU A 727 41.63 -2.92 17.29
N GLU A 728 41.63 -1.87 16.48
CA GLU A 728 40.64 -0.79 16.56
C GLU A 728 39.23 -1.26 16.24
N GLN A 729 39.05 -2.15 15.27
CA GLN A 729 37.75 -2.75 14.93
C GLN A 729 37.23 -3.62 16.09
N GLU A 730 38.06 -4.50 16.65
CA GLU A 730 37.71 -5.34 17.79
C GLU A 730 37.33 -4.52 19.03
N LYS A 731 38.10 -3.45 19.33
CA LYS A 731 37.74 -2.51 20.38
C LYS A 731 36.40 -1.83 20.12
N THR A 732 36.09 -1.52 18.84
CA THR A 732 34.80 -0.91 18.47
C THR A 732 33.65 -1.85 18.76
N HIS A 733 33.78 -3.12 18.39
CA HIS A 733 32.75 -4.12 18.68
C HIS A 733 32.51 -4.33 20.19
N LYS A 734 33.57 -4.38 20.97
CA LYS A 734 33.46 -4.46 22.44
C LYS A 734 32.71 -3.24 23.03
N HIS A 735 33.04 -2.05 22.59
CA HIS A 735 32.34 -0.85 23.03
C HIS A 735 30.86 -0.83 22.63
N ILE A 736 30.52 -1.34 21.45
CA ILE A 736 29.12 -1.48 21.02
C ILE A 736 28.37 -2.43 21.96
N GLU A 737 28.96 -3.56 22.32
CA GLU A 737 28.34 -4.51 23.24
C GLU A 737 28.14 -3.92 24.66
N GLU A 738 29.12 -3.12 25.14
CA GLU A 738 29.01 -2.44 26.44
C GLU A 738 27.90 -1.36 26.39
N ASP A 739 27.88 -0.53 25.34
CA ASP A 739 26.83 0.47 25.15
C ASP A 739 25.44 -0.17 25.06
N ARG A 740 25.31 -1.29 24.33
CA ARG A 740 24.05 -2.04 24.22
C ARG A 740 23.55 -2.51 25.59
N LYS A 741 24.45 -3.02 26.45
CA LYS A 741 24.07 -3.43 27.81
C LYS A 741 23.52 -2.26 28.62
N LEU A 742 24.15 -1.08 28.54
CA LEU A 742 23.69 0.12 29.23
C LEU A 742 22.33 0.60 28.70
N VAL A 743 22.14 0.59 27.37
CA VAL A 743 20.87 0.96 26.73
C VAL A 743 19.74 0.01 27.10
N ILE A 744 20.02 -1.31 27.16
CA ILE A 744 19.06 -2.34 27.61
C ILE A 744 18.69 -2.11 29.07
N GLN A 745 19.67 -1.90 29.95
CA GLN A 745 19.41 -1.61 31.36
C GLN A 745 18.55 -0.36 31.53
N ALA A 746 18.86 0.72 30.82
CA ALA A 746 18.06 1.95 30.85
C ALA A 746 16.63 1.74 30.34
N ALA A 747 16.43 0.94 29.29
CA ALA A 747 15.11 0.58 28.78
C ALA A 747 14.30 -0.23 29.80
N ILE A 748 14.92 -1.24 30.42
CA ILE A 748 14.30 -2.07 31.47
C ILE A 748 13.86 -1.21 32.64
N VAL A 749 14.73 -0.33 33.16
CA VAL A 749 14.41 0.57 34.27
C VAL A 749 13.26 1.49 33.90
N ARG A 750 13.24 2.08 32.70
CA ARG A 750 12.18 2.95 32.23
C ARG A 750 10.83 2.23 32.15
N ILE A 751 10.81 1.03 31.60
CA ILE A 751 9.62 0.20 31.51
C ILE A 751 9.11 -0.15 32.91
N MET A 752 9.99 -0.66 33.76
CA MET A 752 9.61 -1.09 35.09
C MET A 752 9.19 0.07 36.00
N LYS A 753 9.80 1.24 35.84
CA LYS A 753 9.37 2.47 36.55
C LYS A 753 7.94 2.85 36.20
N MET A 754 7.52 2.68 34.95
CA MET A 754 6.15 2.97 34.50
C MET A 754 5.16 1.86 34.90
N ARG A 755 5.54 0.62 34.75
CA ARG A 755 4.64 -0.55 34.95
C ARG A 755 4.58 -1.04 36.38
N LYS A 756 5.57 -0.76 37.21
CA LYS A 756 5.80 -1.20 38.59
C LYS A 756 5.96 -2.71 38.74
N LYS A 757 5.15 -3.52 38.10
CA LYS A 757 5.20 -5.00 38.13
C LYS A 757 4.96 -5.59 36.75
N LEU A 758 5.80 -6.49 36.25
CA LEU A 758 5.66 -7.19 34.99
C LEU A 758 6.16 -8.65 35.03
N LYS A 759 5.52 -9.49 34.22
CA LYS A 759 6.00 -10.84 33.92
C LYS A 759 7.19 -10.79 32.98
N HIS A 760 8.11 -11.77 33.11
CA HIS A 760 9.32 -11.87 32.28
C HIS A 760 9.05 -11.72 30.77
N GLN A 761 8.06 -12.45 30.24
CA GLN A 761 7.74 -12.39 28.80
C GLN A 761 7.22 -11.02 28.37
N GLN A 762 6.41 -10.36 29.20
CA GLN A 762 5.89 -9.02 28.90
C GLN A 762 7.03 -7.99 28.93
N LEU A 763 7.94 -8.10 29.91
CA LEU A 763 9.11 -7.22 29.96
C LEU A 763 10.01 -7.40 28.75
N LEU A 764 10.26 -8.64 28.31
CA LEU A 764 11.02 -8.92 27.09
C LEU A 764 10.36 -8.26 25.86
N ALA A 765 9.05 -8.44 25.68
CA ALA A 765 8.31 -7.87 24.55
C ALA A 765 8.40 -6.33 24.53
N GLU A 766 8.22 -5.68 25.68
CA GLU A 766 8.33 -4.21 25.78
C GLU A 766 9.78 -3.74 25.52
N VAL A 767 10.80 -4.45 25.97
CA VAL A 767 12.21 -4.14 25.69
C VAL A 767 12.50 -4.28 24.20
N PHE A 768 12.04 -5.36 23.56
CA PHE A 768 12.16 -5.54 22.12
C PHE A 768 11.51 -4.39 21.34
N ASN A 769 10.28 -4.02 21.69
CA ASN A 769 9.56 -2.93 21.03
C ASN A 769 10.29 -1.59 21.15
N GLN A 770 10.84 -1.25 22.33
CA GLN A 770 11.56 0.00 22.52
C GLN A 770 12.90 0.07 21.77
N LEU A 771 13.58 -1.05 21.59
CA LEU A 771 14.93 -1.10 21.05
C LEU A 771 14.99 -1.51 19.58
N SER A 772 13.92 -2.05 19.01
CA SER A 772 13.83 -2.55 17.62
C SER A 772 14.23 -1.53 16.55
N SER A 773 14.03 -0.24 16.81
CA SER A 773 14.43 0.83 15.90
C SER A 773 15.94 1.09 15.88
N ARG A 774 16.69 0.63 16.89
CA ARG A 774 18.14 0.86 17.04
C ARG A 774 18.97 -0.38 16.77
N PHE A 775 18.59 -1.49 17.38
CA PHE A 775 19.23 -2.81 17.21
C PHE A 775 18.31 -3.91 17.71
N LYS A 776 18.63 -5.15 17.36
CA LYS A 776 17.89 -6.34 17.82
C LYS A 776 18.56 -6.93 19.07
N PRO A 777 18.02 -6.70 20.26
CA PRO A 777 18.65 -7.21 21.48
C PRO A 777 18.48 -8.75 21.57
N SER A 778 19.48 -9.44 22.08
CA SER A 778 19.37 -10.89 22.31
C SER A 778 18.78 -11.22 23.69
N VAL A 779 17.92 -12.21 23.76
CA VAL A 779 17.28 -12.66 25.01
C VAL A 779 18.31 -12.95 26.12
N PRO A 780 19.43 -13.66 25.84
CA PRO A 780 20.45 -13.90 26.87
C PRO A 780 21.06 -12.62 27.45
N VAL A 781 21.28 -11.60 26.63
CA VAL A 781 21.83 -10.31 27.08
C VAL A 781 20.79 -9.54 27.91
N ILE A 782 19.51 -9.55 27.51
CA ILE A 782 18.44 -8.95 28.33
C ILE A 782 18.36 -9.62 29.70
N LYS A 783 18.42 -10.96 29.76
CA LYS A 783 18.42 -11.70 31.03
C LYS A 783 19.59 -11.29 31.96
N LYS A 784 20.80 -11.23 31.38
CA LYS A 784 21.98 -10.75 32.14
C LYS A 784 21.81 -9.31 32.65
N CYS A 785 21.18 -8.45 31.83
CA CYS A 785 20.89 -7.08 32.26
C CYS A 785 19.87 -7.02 33.39
N ILE A 786 18.84 -7.88 33.35
CA ILE A 786 17.88 -8.02 34.48
C ILE A 786 18.59 -8.44 35.74
N ASP A 787 19.45 -9.49 35.69
CA ASP A 787 20.17 -9.96 36.84
C ASP A 787 21.10 -8.87 37.43
N ILE A 788 21.79 -8.11 36.57
CA ILE A 788 22.61 -6.95 37.01
C ILE A 788 21.74 -5.86 37.68
N LEU A 789 20.52 -5.64 37.19
CA LEU A 789 19.62 -4.66 37.80
C LEU A 789 19.01 -5.15 39.11
N ILE A 790 18.88 -6.46 39.30
CA ILE A 790 18.51 -7.05 40.59
C ILE A 790 19.66 -6.89 41.58
N GLU A 791 20.91 -7.20 41.17
CA GLU A 791 22.11 -6.98 42.00
C GLU A 791 22.30 -5.51 42.43
N LYS A 792 21.86 -4.57 41.54
CA LYS A 792 21.91 -3.13 41.83
C LYS A 792 20.68 -2.59 42.58
N GLU A 793 19.77 -3.44 43.01
CA GLU A 793 18.56 -3.10 43.76
C GLU A 793 17.57 -2.18 43.02
N TYR A 794 17.61 -2.13 41.66
CA TYR A 794 16.58 -1.46 40.89
C TYR A 794 15.34 -2.33 40.69
N LEU A 795 15.51 -3.64 40.70
CA LEU A 795 14.47 -4.65 40.51
C LEU A 795 14.58 -5.73 41.57
N GLU A 796 13.44 -6.36 41.89
CA GLU A 796 13.38 -7.59 42.67
C GLU A 796 12.47 -8.63 42.00
N ARG A 797 12.64 -9.90 42.37
CA ARG A 797 11.69 -10.93 41.96
C ARG A 797 10.51 -10.91 42.93
N ALA A 798 9.29 -10.99 42.41
CA ALA A 798 8.10 -10.97 43.25
C ALA A 798 8.01 -12.25 44.06
N ASP A 799 7.60 -12.12 45.34
CA ASP A 799 7.45 -13.23 46.26
C ASP A 799 6.54 -14.31 45.71
N GLY A 800 7.03 -15.54 45.69
CA GLY A 800 6.31 -16.73 45.19
C GLY A 800 6.20 -16.83 43.66
N GLN A 801 6.69 -15.84 42.86
CA GLN A 801 6.61 -15.83 41.40
C GLN A 801 7.97 -15.56 40.74
N LYS A 802 8.73 -16.63 40.47
CA LYS A 802 10.09 -16.55 39.89
C LYS A 802 10.16 -15.77 38.57
N ASP A 803 9.04 -15.69 37.79
CA ASP A 803 8.96 -15.06 36.48
C ASP A 803 8.35 -13.65 36.49
N THR A 804 8.23 -13.04 37.68
CA THR A 804 7.64 -11.69 37.80
C THR A 804 8.64 -10.79 38.55
N TYR A 805 8.76 -9.57 38.06
CA TYR A 805 9.64 -8.55 38.60
C TYR A 805 8.86 -7.37 39.14
N ASN A 806 9.30 -6.81 40.26
CA ASN A 806 8.84 -5.54 40.85
C ASN A 806 9.92 -4.49 40.66
N TYR A 807 9.52 -3.23 40.56
CA TYR A 807 10.41 -2.07 40.54
C TYR A 807 10.64 -1.57 41.99
N LEU A 808 11.88 -1.45 42.40
CA LEU A 808 12.24 -1.02 43.78
C LEU A 808 12.53 0.46 43.91
N ALA A 809 13.16 1.08 42.89
CA ALA A 809 13.67 2.47 42.97
C ALA A 809 12.63 3.54 42.58
#